data_bd7689014356dca937c173fc5709bdb7
#
_entry.id   bd7689014356dca937c173fc5709bdb7
#
_cell.length_a   1.000
_cell.length_b   1.000
_cell.length_c   1.000
_cell.angle_alpha   90.00
_cell.angle_beta   90.00
_cell.angle_gamma   90.00
#
_symmetry.space_group_name_H-M   'P 1'
#
loop_
_entity.id
_entity.type
_entity.pdbx_description
1 polymer ?
#
loop_
_entity_poly.entity_id
_entity_poly.type
_entity_poly.pdbx_seq_one_letter_code
_entity_poly.pdbx_strand_id
1 'polypeptide(L)'
;MAKIKHNNFLDTVNEVITDAAKQGVLHLYAEGEDLTGRTIGVGGNTLYHFGTTGYLGLEQDPRLKAAAVGAIQKYGTQFPLSKSYISHPLYSALEEKIGQMYGQPIIITKNSTLGHLGAIPSAVDDRDAVILDHQVHWSVQNACKLLKNRSIPVDMVRHNHLDMLEDKIKYHSRKRNRIWYMADGIYSMYGDSAPLHQLMALSEKYSQLHFYIDDVHGMSWAGRHGTGFVMDQLKELPDNILLFGTLSKTFGASGAVLVCPDKKMHHRIRTFGGPLTFSAQLEPASVAAASASADIHLSPEIYSLQNELKERIQYFSGLLSKTDLPLVDKNISPVFYIGTGMPKTGYNFVNRLMEEGFYVNLGLFPAVPVKNTGVRITISRHNQREEIAALVEAMAHHYPKALEETGTDPGRVRHAFAMAVPKTGAKVVPGDLDIRLENSITKVEKEMWNNLMGAHGVMDWDGLLFLENSFQGNDLKEHNWEFRYLIIRDGKGKPILATFMTLGLWKDDMLAKESISKTLEQTRKYDPYHLTARALSLGSLFTEGNHLYLDRKHPLKDRALNILMWTLETLGHKMGAKMTVLRDFGPDEELGKFFKDQGFVRIHMPNSCAVDLTGRMDIETYFSRLSVRNRRHFRKEILAFEPEFQVDILASCHREQLQQLIALYGNVHRNNLGLNTFSFPQRVFEAMSDNPHWEFILLTLKSSPQTPIGAMFCYKNQGKTYVPAFVGLDYTYVTSHYTYRQLLYQTIKRAIALGFYGIDFGLTASFEKRKLGAEVNERFAYVQASDNYVLELLGTM
;
A
#
# COMPACT_ATOMS: atom_id res chain seq x y z
N MET A 1 10.10 -26.26 11.56
CA MET A 1 10.35 -24.83 11.77
C MET A 1 9.40 -24.10 10.84
N ALA A 2 8.52 -23.24 11.36
CA ALA A 2 7.72 -22.35 10.51
C ALA A 2 8.69 -21.46 9.74
N LYS A 3 8.62 -21.46 8.39
CA LYS A 3 9.37 -20.48 7.59
C LYS A 3 8.92 -19.10 8.03
N ILE A 4 9.85 -18.24 8.43
CA ILE A 4 9.61 -16.82 8.70
C ILE A 4 8.97 -16.26 7.44
N LYS A 5 7.76 -15.66 7.56
CA LYS A 5 7.13 -14.98 6.43
C LYS A 5 8.07 -13.88 5.96
N HIS A 6 8.49 -13.95 4.70
CA HIS A 6 9.38 -12.98 4.10
C HIS A 6 8.64 -11.65 3.89
N ASN A 7 9.36 -10.53 4.00
CA ASN A 7 8.77 -9.21 3.83
C ASN A 7 8.77 -8.80 2.33
N ASN A 8 7.71 -9.13 1.63
CA ASN A 8 7.55 -8.81 0.20
C ASN A 8 7.65 -7.31 -0.13
N PHE A 9 7.34 -6.43 0.82
CA PHE A 9 7.46 -4.99 0.64
C PHE A 9 8.90 -4.57 0.36
N LEU A 10 9.85 -5.08 1.15
CA LEU A 10 11.28 -4.79 0.95
C LEU A 10 11.79 -5.33 -0.39
N ASP A 11 11.33 -6.49 -0.84
CA ASP A 11 11.70 -7.03 -2.14
C ASP A 11 11.21 -6.13 -3.27
N THR A 12 9.95 -5.68 -3.20
CA THR A 12 9.39 -4.75 -4.20
C THR A 12 10.16 -3.43 -4.24
N VAL A 13 10.47 -2.85 -3.07
CA VAL A 13 11.30 -1.64 -2.99
C VAL A 13 12.66 -1.89 -3.65
N ASN A 14 13.32 -3.01 -3.30
CA ASN A 14 14.61 -3.36 -3.86
C ASN A 14 14.57 -3.56 -5.39
N GLU A 15 13.54 -4.21 -5.91
CA GLU A 15 13.34 -4.38 -7.36
C GLU A 15 13.20 -3.02 -8.07
N VAL A 16 12.32 -2.13 -7.58
CA VAL A 16 12.08 -0.81 -8.17
C VAL A 16 13.33 0.08 -8.15
N ILE A 17 14.00 0.14 -7.00
CA ILE A 17 15.22 0.95 -6.83
C ILE A 17 16.38 0.41 -7.68
N THR A 18 16.56 -0.90 -7.72
CA THR A 18 17.60 -1.54 -8.55
C THR A 18 17.35 -1.30 -10.04
N ASP A 19 16.09 -1.39 -10.47
CA ASP A 19 15.73 -1.12 -11.87
C ASP A 19 15.96 0.35 -12.22
N ALA A 20 15.50 1.29 -11.41
CA ALA A 20 15.74 2.71 -11.60
C ALA A 20 17.24 3.08 -11.68
N ALA A 21 18.07 2.45 -10.83
CA ALA A 21 19.53 2.65 -10.88
C ALA A 21 20.14 2.10 -12.18
N LYS A 22 19.71 0.94 -12.65
CA LYS A 22 20.12 0.37 -13.93
C LYS A 22 19.72 1.23 -15.13
N GLN A 23 18.57 1.92 -15.04
CA GLN A 23 18.10 2.85 -16.05
C GLN A 23 18.82 4.22 -16.02
N GLY A 24 19.73 4.43 -15.06
CA GLY A 24 20.49 5.67 -14.95
C GLY A 24 19.70 6.87 -14.46
N VAL A 25 18.59 6.66 -13.72
CA VAL A 25 17.73 7.74 -13.21
C VAL A 25 17.76 7.88 -11.69
N LEU A 26 18.49 7.00 -11.00
CA LEU A 26 18.62 7.00 -9.55
C LEU A 26 20.05 6.62 -9.11
N HIS A 27 20.46 7.01 -7.90
CA HIS A 27 21.80 6.78 -7.34
C HIS A 27 22.92 7.36 -8.20
N LEU A 28 22.66 8.51 -8.80
CA LEU A 28 23.63 9.24 -9.63
C LEU A 28 24.64 9.97 -8.74
N TYR A 29 25.83 10.22 -9.28
CA TYR A 29 26.85 11.06 -8.67
C TYR A 29 26.96 12.38 -9.43
N ALA A 30 26.96 13.49 -8.70
CA ALA A 30 27.28 14.79 -9.29
C ALA A 30 28.76 14.82 -9.68
N GLU A 31 29.05 15.41 -10.83
CA GLU A 31 30.38 15.54 -11.41
C GLU A 31 30.73 17.04 -11.55
N GLY A 32 32.01 17.34 -11.68
CA GLY A 32 32.55 18.68 -11.85
C GLY A 32 33.30 19.20 -10.63
N GLU A 33 34.04 20.28 -10.79
CA GLU A 33 34.82 20.90 -9.74
C GLU A 33 33.97 21.84 -8.86
N ASP A 34 32.87 22.40 -9.43
CA ASP A 34 32.00 23.35 -8.77
C ASP A 34 30.51 23.00 -8.90
N LEU A 35 29.75 23.27 -7.84
CA LEU A 35 28.31 23.22 -7.84
C LEU A 35 27.75 24.64 -7.82
N THR A 36 27.16 25.09 -8.94
CA THR A 36 26.62 26.45 -9.09
C THR A 36 25.19 26.59 -8.57
N GLY A 37 24.49 25.50 -8.31
CA GLY A 37 23.06 25.46 -8.00
C GLY A 37 22.15 25.57 -9.23
N ARG A 38 22.61 26.26 -10.31
CA ARG A 38 21.89 26.39 -11.58
C ARG A 38 22.04 25.18 -12.49
N THR A 39 23.23 24.59 -12.51
CA THR A 39 23.56 23.39 -13.30
C THR A 39 24.15 22.31 -12.41
N ILE A 40 24.10 21.07 -12.91
CA ILE A 40 24.69 19.89 -12.27
C ILE A 40 25.33 19.00 -13.35
N GLY A 41 26.54 18.52 -13.10
CA GLY A 41 27.20 17.54 -13.95
C GLY A 41 26.71 16.13 -13.62
N VAL A 42 26.30 15.36 -14.62
CA VAL A 42 25.89 13.96 -14.47
C VAL A 42 26.23 13.20 -15.74
N GLY A 43 26.98 12.10 -15.63
CA GLY A 43 27.30 11.20 -16.76
C GLY A 43 28.03 11.92 -17.89
N GLY A 44 28.94 12.83 -17.57
CA GLY A 44 29.70 13.64 -18.53
C GLY A 44 28.95 14.82 -19.16
N ASN A 45 27.69 15.04 -18.78
CA ASN A 45 26.85 16.13 -19.31
C ASN A 45 26.60 17.20 -18.20
N THR A 46 26.55 18.47 -18.62
CA THR A 46 26.10 19.57 -17.75
C THR A 46 24.62 19.83 -17.99
N LEU A 47 23.79 19.63 -16.96
CA LEU A 47 22.32 19.69 -17.04
C LEU A 47 21.80 20.89 -16.24
N TYR A 48 20.76 21.58 -16.71
CA TYR A 48 20.01 22.55 -15.91
C TYR A 48 19.29 21.84 -14.75
N HIS A 49 19.47 22.36 -13.54
CA HIS A 49 19.07 21.67 -12.31
C HIS A 49 17.67 22.05 -11.86
N PHE A 50 16.68 21.16 -12.12
CA PHE A 50 15.28 21.30 -11.70
C PHE A 50 14.87 20.27 -10.63
N GLY A 51 15.83 19.83 -9.82
CA GLY A 51 15.60 18.83 -8.76
C GLY A 51 16.06 19.27 -7.36
N THR A 52 16.57 20.50 -7.20
CA THR A 52 17.08 21.00 -5.91
C THR A 52 15.97 21.31 -4.92
N THR A 53 16.25 21.16 -3.62
CA THR A 53 15.39 21.64 -2.52
C THR A 53 15.85 22.99 -1.95
N GLY A 54 16.93 23.57 -2.50
CA GLY A 54 17.45 24.90 -2.19
C GLY A 54 16.71 26.00 -2.97
N TYR A 55 15.40 26.14 -2.74
CA TYR A 55 14.54 26.98 -3.60
C TYR A 55 14.97 28.45 -3.69
N LEU A 56 15.55 29.03 -2.63
CA LEU A 56 16.08 30.39 -2.64
C LEU A 56 17.55 30.52 -3.10
N GLY A 57 18.25 29.38 -3.28
CA GLY A 57 19.66 29.37 -3.71
C GLY A 57 20.66 29.92 -2.68
N LEU A 58 20.28 29.94 -1.41
CA LEU A 58 21.13 30.48 -0.33
C LEU A 58 22.35 29.60 -0.04
N GLU A 59 22.34 28.32 -0.40
CA GLU A 59 23.50 27.42 -0.28
C GLU A 59 24.70 27.88 -1.12
N GLN A 60 24.49 28.77 -2.10
CA GLN A 60 25.55 29.35 -2.90
C GLN A 60 25.90 30.81 -2.50
N ASP A 61 25.18 31.39 -1.51
CA ASP A 61 25.41 32.76 -1.07
C ASP A 61 26.83 32.94 -0.51
N PRO A 62 27.60 33.94 -0.99
CA PRO A 62 28.98 34.14 -0.54
C PRO A 62 29.08 34.47 0.95
N ARG A 63 28.07 35.05 1.58
CA ARG A 63 28.04 35.34 3.04
C ARG A 63 28.00 34.09 3.87
N LEU A 64 27.22 33.08 3.44
CA LEU A 64 27.14 31.78 4.10
C LEU A 64 28.47 31.02 3.97
N LYS A 65 29.06 31.02 2.76
CA LYS A 65 30.37 30.40 2.50
C LYS A 65 31.48 31.07 3.34
N ALA A 66 31.52 32.39 3.36
CA ALA A 66 32.52 33.12 4.18
C ALA A 66 32.37 32.86 5.68
N ALA A 67 31.13 32.84 6.19
CA ALA A 67 30.84 32.49 7.58
C ALA A 67 31.30 31.07 7.94
N ALA A 68 31.04 30.10 7.06
CA ALA A 68 31.48 28.71 7.26
C ALA A 68 33.01 28.59 7.30
N VAL A 69 33.70 29.18 6.33
CA VAL A 69 35.19 29.20 6.26
C VAL A 69 35.77 29.85 7.50
N GLY A 70 35.27 31.01 7.90
CA GLY A 70 35.72 31.72 9.10
C GLY A 70 35.52 30.90 10.38
N ALA A 71 34.43 30.18 10.48
CA ALA A 71 34.19 29.31 11.61
C ALA A 71 35.13 28.11 11.66
N ILE A 72 35.46 27.50 10.51
CA ILE A 72 36.46 26.42 10.44
C ILE A 72 37.83 26.90 10.92
N GLN A 73 38.26 28.05 10.44
CA GLN A 73 39.56 28.67 10.81
C GLN A 73 39.65 28.97 12.31
N LYS A 74 38.55 29.41 12.94
CA LYS A 74 38.52 29.82 14.32
C LYS A 74 38.25 28.69 15.29
N TYR A 75 37.38 27.72 14.94
CA TYR A 75 36.87 26.72 15.87
C TYR A 75 37.19 25.28 15.46
N GLY A 76 37.82 25.06 14.29
CA GLY A 76 38.07 23.76 13.72
C GLY A 76 36.86 23.14 13.01
N THR A 77 37.02 21.88 12.59
CA THR A 77 36.00 21.16 11.78
C THR A 77 34.85 20.59 12.62
N GLN A 78 35.05 20.42 13.92
CA GLN A 78 34.09 19.77 14.81
C GLN A 78 34.22 20.34 16.22
N PHE A 79 33.14 20.23 17.02
CA PHE A 79 33.10 20.48 18.45
C PHE A 79 32.72 19.14 19.15
N PRO A 80 33.68 18.28 19.55
CA PRO A 80 33.44 16.90 19.97
C PRO A 80 32.96 16.79 21.41
N LEU A 81 31.82 17.47 21.72
CA LEU A 81 31.24 17.50 23.06
C LEU A 81 29.71 17.44 22.94
N SER A 82 29.06 16.69 23.85
CA SER A 82 27.60 16.66 23.88
C SER A 82 27.02 18.01 24.27
N LYS A 83 25.94 18.40 23.56
CA LYS A 83 25.21 19.67 23.82
C LYS A 83 24.63 19.74 25.23
N SER A 84 24.42 18.59 25.89
CA SER A 84 23.96 18.56 27.30
C SER A 84 24.98 19.12 28.30
N TYR A 85 26.29 19.06 27.98
CA TYR A 85 27.34 19.61 28.81
C TYR A 85 27.68 21.04 28.42
N ILE A 86 28.10 21.27 27.17
CA ILE A 86 28.45 22.60 26.67
C ILE A 86 28.02 22.68 25.19
N SER A 87 27.25 23.70 24.87
CA SER A 87 26.96 24.05 23.48
C SER A 87 28.11 24.85 22.86
N HIS A 88 28.34 24.66 21.57
CA HIS A 88 29.31 25.48 20.81
C HIS A 88 28.97 26.99 20.93
N PRO A 89 29.96 27.90 21.06
CA PRO A 89 29.69 29.32 21.26
C PRO A 89 28.73 29.98 20.24
N LEU A 90 28.76 29.53 18.98
CA LEU A 90 27.89 30.07 17.94
C LEU A 90 26.42 29.69 18.08
N TYR A 91 26.07 28.71 18.93
CA TYR A 91 24.67 28.27 19.09
C TYR A 91 23.78 29.36 19.72
N SER A 92 24.29 30.09 20.70
CA SER A 92 23.48 31.14 21.35
C SER A 92 23.02 32.21 20.38
N ALA A 93 23.92 32.65 19.50
CA ALA A 93 23.59 33.65 18.45
C ALA A 93 22.60 33.05 17.42
N LEU A 94 22.77 31.80 17.02
CA LEU A 94 21.84 31.14 16.11
C LEU A 94 20.45 30.96 16.75
N GLU A 95 20.39 30.45 17.99
CA GLU A 95 19.15 30.25 18.73
C GLU A 95 18.39 31.58 18.94
N GLU A 96 19.13 32.68 19.25
CA GLU A 96 18.55 34.03 19.36
C GLU A 96 17.93 34.49 18.04
N LYS A 97 18.68 34.42 16.94
CA LYS A 97 18.21 34.87 15.61
C LYS A 97 17.01 34.06 15.13
N ILE A 98 17.06 32.71 15.24
CA ILE A 98 15.91 31.87 14.85
C ILE A 98 14.72 32.12 15.80
N GLY A 99 14.98 32.34 17.10
CA GLY A 99 13.93 32.73 18.04
C GLY A 99 13.28 34.06 17.67
N GLN A 100 14.06 35.06 17.17
CA GLN A 100 13.54 36.33 16.64
C GLN A 100 12.68 36.13 15.38
N MET A 101 13.10 35.23 14.46
CA MET A 101 12.31 34.91 13.26
C MET A 101 10.89 34.45 13.62
N TYR A 102 10.79 33.49 14.54
CA TYR A 102 9.51 32.87 14.91
C TYR A 102 8.75 33.59 16.02
N GLY A 103 9.43 34.41 16.84
CA GLY A 103 8.85 35.03 18.02
C GLY A 103 8.42 34.02 19.11
N GLN A 104 8.94 32.82 19.07
CA GLN A 104 8.54 31.67 19.90
C GLN A 104 9.77 30.90 20.41
N PRO A 105 9.66 30.12 21.50
CA PRO A 105 10.73 29.20 21.94
C PRO A 105 11.05 28.17 20.86
N ILE A 106 12.36 27.96 20.62
CA ILE A 106 12.85 27.03 19.58
C ILE A 106 13.88 26.05 20.13
N ILE A 107 14.04 24.93 19.42
CA ILE A 107 15.11 23.95 19.66
C ILE A 107 15.81 23.66 18.33
N ILE A 108 17.13 23.94 18.28
CA ILE A 108 17.96 23.58 17.11
C ILE A 108 18.40 22.11 17.23
N THR A 109 18.23 21.36 16.15
CA THR A 109 18.58 19.94 16.05
C THR A 109 19.59 19.69 14.93
N LYS A 110 20.32 18.55 14.99
CA LYS A 110 21.33 18.18 13.99
C LYS A 110 20.74 18.06 12.57
N ASN A 111 19.56 17.50 12.46
CA ASN A 111 18.75 17.44 11.25
C ASN A 111 17.29 17.13 11.62
N SER A 112 16.37 17.18 10.67
CA SER A 112 14.94 16.92 10.90
C SER A 112 14.67 15.50 11.38
N THR A 113 15.29 14.48 10.79
CA THR A 113 15.08 13.07 11.17
C THR A 113 15.42 12.79 12.62
N LEU A 114 16.59 13.23 13.09
CA LEU A 114 16.97 13.11 14.51
C LEU A 114 16.08 14.00 15.40
N GLY A 115 15.68 15.15 14.89
CA GLY A 115 14.74 16.04 15.56
C GLY A 115 13.42 15.36 15.86
N HIS A 116 12.81 14.70 14.87
CA HIS A 116 11.56 13.94 15.05
C HIS A 116 11.73 12.78 16.03
N LEU A 117 12.82 12.00 15.91
CA LEU A 117 13.14 10.90 16.83
C LEU A 117 13.32 11.36 18.28
N GLY A 118 13.73 12.60 18.52
CA GLY A 118 13.83 13.17 19.85
C GLY A 118 12.54 13.85 20.32
N ALA A 119 11.92 14.65 19.47
CA ALA A 119 10.78 15.48 19.82
C ALA A 119 9.50 14.65 20.03
N ILE A 120 9.14 13.77 19.09
CA ILE A 120 7.86 13.04 19.13
C ILE A 120 7.73 12.14 20.36
N PRO A 121 8.70 11.23 20.67
CA PRO A 121 8.60 10.42 21.88
C PRO A 121 8.60 11.21 23.18
N SER A 122 9.19 12.42 23.17
CA SER A 122 9.23 13.31 24.33
C SER A 122 7.95 14.13 24.48
N ALA A 123 7.31 14.52 23.38
CA ALA A 123 6.08 15.32 23.40
C ALA A 123 4.86 14.46 23.75
N VAL A 124 4.75 13.27 23.19
CA VAL A 124 3.60 12.38 23.35
C VAL A 124 3.66 11.65 24.70
N ASP A 125 2.59 11.75 25.48
CA ASP A 125 2.45 11.09 26.79
C ASP A 125 1.83 9.69 26.62
N ASP A 126 1.99 8.80 27.63
CA ASP A 126 1.44 7.43 27.59
C ASP A 126 -0.10 7.40 27.53
N ARG A 127 -0.75 8.50 27.95
CA ARG A 127 -2.20 8.66 27.92
C ARG A 127 -2.71 9.37 26.68
N ASP A 128 -1.85 9.68 25.73
CA ASP A 128 -2.19 10.32 24.48
C ASP A 128 -2.51 9.30 23.38
N ALA A 129 -2.96 9.78 22.23
CA ALA A 129 -3.06 9.04 20.98
C ALA A 129 -2.44 9.83 19.84
N VAL A 130 -2.00 9.13 18.81
CA VAL A 130 -1.45 9.75 17.59
C VAL A 130 -2.27 9.32 16.40
N ILE A 131 -2.53 10.26 15.49
CA ILE A 131 -3.15 10.04 14.18
C ILE A 131 -2.21 10.63 13.14
N LEU A 132 -1.75 9.79 12.19
CA LEU A 132 -0.87 10.20 11.11
C LEU A 132 -1.67 10.45 9.83
N ASP A 133 -1.40 11.54 9.13
CA ASP A 133 -1.65 11.58 7.69
C ASP A 133 -0.75 10.51 7.03
N HIS A 134 -1.28 9.69 6.10
CA HIS A 134 -0.48 8.61 5.53
C HIS A 134 0.65 9.11 4.62
N GLN A 135 0.57 10.35 4.14
CA GLN A 135 1.65 10.99 3.36
C GLN A 135 2.59 11.84 4.20
N VAL A 136 2.40 11.94 5.52
CA VAL A 136 3.37 12.62 6.39
C VAL A 136 4.75 12.00 6.21
N HIS A 137 5.78 12.84 6.21
CA HIS A 137 7.15 12.41 5.89
C HIS A 137 7.57 11.15 6.68
N TRP A 138 8.26 10.23 6.00
CA TRP A 138 8.69 8.94 6.56
C TRP A 138 9.40 9.05 7.91
N SER A 139 10.19 10.11 8.14
CA SER A 139 10.90 10.32 9.40
C SER A 139 9.96 10.56 10.58
N VAL A 140 8.82 11.23 10.38
CA VAL A 140 7.75 11.42 11.36
C VAL A 140 7.07 10.08 11.66
N GLN A 141 6.69 9.34 10.62
CA GLN A 141 6.11 8.00 10.76
C GLN A 141 7.06 7.07 11.54
N ASN A 142 8.35 7.09 11.21
CA ASN A 142 9.36 6.24 11.84
C ASN A 142 9.57 6.60 13.32
N ALA A 143 9.54 7.88 13.68
CA ALA A 143 9.60 8.33 15.07
C ALA A 143 8.37 7.85 15.87
N CYS A 144 7.19 7.83 15.26
CA CYS A 144 5.97 7.33 15.90
C CYS A 144 6.00 5.81 16.17
N LYS A 145 6.81 5.02 15.44
CA LYS A 145 6.99 3.60 15.76
C LYS A 145 7.56 3.37 17.17
N LEU A 146 8.35 4.31 17.71
CA LEU A 146 8.87 4.22 19.07
C LEU A 146 7.75 4.31 20.13
N LEU A 147 6.64 4.97 19.83
CA LEU A 147 5.50 5.12 20.74
C LEU A 147 4.77 3.80 20.98
N LYS A 148 4.84 2.87 20.03
CA LYS A 148 4.21 1.55 20.16
C LYS A 148 4.82 0.72 21.29
N ASN A 149 6.12 0.88 21.56
CA ASN A 149 6.78 0.21 22.68
C ASN A 149 6.22 0.67 24.05
N ARG A 150 5.57 1.84 24.06
CA ARG A 150 4.87 2.40 25.23
C ARG A 150 3.37 2.14 25.20
N SER A 151 2.89 1.29 24.29
CA SER A 151 1.47 0.98 24.08
C SER A 151 0.58 2.20 23.78
N ILE A 152 1.17 3.25 23.19
CA ILE A 152 0.44 4.43 22.74
C ILE A 152 -0.19 4.10 21.39
N PRO A 153 -1.51 4.30 21.21
CA PRO A 153 -2.14 4.06 19.90
C PRO A 153 -1.62 5.05 18.87
N VAL A 154 -1.23 4.50 17.71
CA VAL A 154 -0.81 5.24 16.54
C VAL A 154 -1.70 4.79 15.39
N ASP A 155 -2.69 5.61 15.08
CA ASP A 155 -3.60 5.42 13.95
C ASP A 155 -3.08 6.17 12.72
N MET A 156 -3.65 5.87 11.56
CA MET A 156 -3.37 6.53 10.29
C MET A 156 -4.70 6.88 9.61
N VAL A 157 -4.72 8.01 8.89
CA VAL A 157 -5.85 8.42 8.05
C VAL A 157 -5.37 8.65 6.62
N ARG A 158 -6.28 8.54 5.66
CA ARG A 158 -5.96 8.87 4.27
C ARG A 158 -5.59 10.34 4.15
N HIS A 159 -4.74 10.63 3.19
CA HIS A 159 -4.21 11.97 2.95
C HIS A 159 -5.32 13.03 2.88
N ASN A 160 -5.18 14.04 3.73
CA ASN A 160 -6.11 15.18 3.84
C ASN A 160 -7.59 14.80 4.03
N HIS A 161 -7.89 13.60 4.54
CA HIS A 161 -9.25 13.10 4.69
C HIS A 161 -9.85 13.48 6.05
N LEU A 162 -10.47 14.66 6.10
CA LEU A 162 -10.96 15.28 7.34
C LEU A 162 -12.06 14.48 8.06
N ASP A 163 -12.99 13.86 7.33
CA ASP A 163 -14.06 13.07 7.96
C ASP A 163 -13.47 11.84 8.69
N MET A 164 -12.52 11.16 8.07
CA MET A 164 -11.82 10.03 8.70
C MET A 164 -11.00 10.49 9.92
N LEU A 165 -10.38 11.66 9.82
CA LEU A 165 -9.67 12.29 10.93
C LEU A 165 -10.63 12.59 12.09
N GLU A 166 -11.75 13.23 11.81
CA GLU A 166 -12.74 13.58 12.85
C GLU A 166 -13.32 12.33 13.54
N ASP A 167 -13.58 11.26 12.81
CA ASP A 167 -14.05 10.00 13.40
C ASP A 167 -13.02 9.38 14.34
N LYS A 168 -11.73 9.44 13.99
CA LYS A 168 -10.64 9.00 14.86
C LYS A 168 -10.50 9.90 16.11
N ILE A 169 -10.66 11.20 15.95
CA ILE A 169 -10.67 12.14 17.08
C ILE A 169 -11.82 11.79 18.04
N LYS A 170 -13.04 11.60 17.54
CA LYS A 170 -14.21 11.21 18.36
C LYS A 170 -13.97 9.90 19.11
N TYR A 171 -13.32 8.93 18.48
CA TYR A 171 -13.01 7.65 19.13
C TYR A 171 -12.02 7.81 20.28
N HIS A 172 -10.93 8.58 20.07
CA HIS A 172 -9.88 8.75 21.07
C HIS A 172 -10.25 9.74 22.17
N SER A 173 -11.07 10.77 21.89
CA SER A 173 -11.45 11.81 22.86
C SER A 173 -12.12 11.28 24.12
N ARG A 174 -12.74 10.09 24.04
CA ARG A 174 -13.39 9.43 25.18
C ARG A 174 -12.41 8.76 26.15
N LYS A 175 -11.14 8.55 25.75
CA LYS A 175 -10.20 7.68 26.47
C LYS A 175 -8.80 8.27 26.64
N ARG A 176 -8.47 9.35 25.92
CA ARG A 176 -7.13 9.91 25.83
C ARG A 176 -7.09 11.37 26.25
N ASN A 177 -5.94 11.80 26.79
CA ASN A 177 -5.77 13.17 27.27
C ASN A 177 -5.55 14.13 26.10
N ARG A 178 -4.63 13.77 25.19
CA ARG A 178 -4.34 14.52 23.98
C ARG A 178 -4.43 13.59 22.77
N ILE A 179 -4.78 14.18 21.65
CA ILE A 179 -4.82 13.50 20.35
C ILE A 179 -3.91 14.30 19.41
N TRP A 180 -2.82 13.70 19.01
CA TRP A 180 -1.86 14.32 18.11
C TRP A 180 -2.17 13.98 16.67
N TYR A 181 -2.48 14.96 15.83
CA TYR A 181 -2.49 14.80 14.39
C TYR A 181 -1.16 15.25 13.82
N MET A 182 -0.53 14.41 13.00
CA MET A 182 0.78 14.68 12.39
C MET A 182 0.67 14.71 10.88
N ALA A 183 1.13 15.81 10.27
CA ALA A 183 1.02 16.11 8.86
C ALA A 183 2.21 16.96 8.38
N ASP A 184 2.43 17.03 7.06
CA ASP A 184 3.35 18.00 6.49
C ASP A 184 2.62 19.32 6.19
N GLY A 185 3.28 20.45 6.35
CA GLY A 185 2.75 21.74 5.91
C GLY A 185 2.64 21.81 4.39
N ILE A 186 3.74 21.47 3.71
CA ILE A 186 3.84 21.23 2.26
C ILE A 186 4.38 19.82 2.07
N TYR A 187 3.64 18.99 1.33
CA TYR A 187 4.02 17.60 1.05
C TYR A 187 5.09 17.52 -0.04
N SER A 188 6.11 16.71 0.24
CA SER A 188 7.37 16.71 -0.54
C SER A 188 7.23 16.23 -1.99
N MET A 189 6.24 15.39 -2.30
CA MET A 189 6.12 14.76 -3.62
C MET A 189 5.23 15.54 -4.58
N TYR A 190 4.00 15.87 -4.18
CA TYR A 190 3.04 16.54 -5.05
C TYR A 190 3.04 18.07 -4.87
N GLY A 191 3.66 18.57 -3.79
CA GLY A 191 3.73 20.00 -3.49
C GLY A 191 2.43 20.58 -2.94
N ASP A 192 1.44 19.75 -2.68
CA ASP A 192 0.17 20.10 -2.05
C ASP A 192 0.35 20.39 -0.55
N SER A 193 -0.68 20.86 0.12
CA SER A 193 -0.60 21.33 1.50
C SER A 193 -1.66 20.72 2.40
N ALA A 194 -1.36 20.71 3.72
CA ALA A 194 -2.37 20.39 4.72
C ALA A 194 -3.50 21.44 4.72
N PRO A 195 -4.76 21.05 4.94
CA PRO A 195 -5.92 21.94 5.00
C PRO A 195 -6.01 22.66 6.35
N LEU A 196 -5.04 23.56 6.62
CA LEU A 196 -4.80 24.17 7.95
C LEU A 196 -6.04 24.84 8.54
N HIS A 197 -6.81 25.59 7.75
CA HIS A 197 -8.02 26.25 8.25
C HIS A 197 -9.06 25.26 8.77
N GLN A 198 -9.27 24.16 8.05
CA GLN A 198 -10.18 23.10 8.48
C GLN A 198 -9.64 22.33 9.71
N LEU A 199 -8.33 22.14 9.80
CA LEU A 199 -7.68 21.55 10.98
C LEU A 199 -7.84 22.44 12.21
N MET A 200 -7.71 23.77 12.07
CA MET A 200 -7.95 24.70 13.15
C MET A 200 -9.41 24.68 13.61
N ALA A 201 -10.38 24.60 12.70
CA ALA A 201 -11.79 24.46 13.04
C ALA A 201 -12.07 23.15 13.83
N LEU A 202 -11.38 22.05 13.50
CA LEU A 202 -11.44 20.83 14.31
C LEU A 202 -10.83 21.02 15.70
N SER A 203 -9.76 21.79 15.82
CA SER A 203 -9.13 22.11 17.11
C SER A 203 -10.04 22.95 18.03
N GLU A 204 -10.80 23.89 17.47
CA GLU A 204 -11.82 24.64 18.22
C GLU A 204 -12.93 23.73 18.76
N LYS A 205 -13.31 22.72 17.97
CA LYS A 205 -14.33 21.74 18.34
C LYS A 205 -13.84 20.70 19.36
N TYR A 206 -12.56 20.31 19.27
CA TYR A 206 -11.94 19.27 20.10
C TYR A 206 -10.70 19.80 20.80
N SER A 207 -10.86 20.31 22.02
CA SER A 207 -9.76 20.92 22.81
C SER A 207 -8.59 19.99 23.11
N GLN A 208 -8.78 18.67 22.97
CA GLN A 208 -7.74 17.67 23.13
C GLN A 208 -6.85 17.52 21.88
N LEU A 209 -7.25 18.12 20.73
CA LEU A 209 -6.53 18.01 19.48
C LEU A 209 -5.27 18.89 19.50
N HIS A 210 -4.13 18.25 19.25
CA HIS A 210 -2.81 18.87 19.13
C HIS A 210 -2.24 18.50 17.76
N PHE A 211 -1.34 19.34 17.26
CA PHE A 211 -0.73 19.13 15.96
C PHE A 211 0.79 19.05 16.06
N TYR A 212 1.34 18.17 15.25
CA TYR A 212 2.76 18.11 14.92
C TYR A 212 2.90 18.29 13.43
N ILE A 213 3.36 19.47 13.00
CA ILE A 213 3.38 19.81 11.57
C ILE A 213 4.84 19.92 11.09
N ASP A 214 5.18 19.13 10.09
CA ASP A 214 6.47 19.19 9.39
C ASP A 214 6.38 20.18 8.21
N ASP A 215 6.86 21.39 8.40
CA ASP A 215 6.89 22.43 7.38
C ASP A 215 8.28 22.61 6.72
N VAL A 216 9.02 21.51 6.66
CA VAL A 216 10.38 21.45 6.09
C VAL A 216 10.41 21.93 4.63
N HIS A 217 9.37 21.70 3.84
CA HIS A 217 9.23 22.18 2.48
C HIS A 217 8.57 23.55 2.37
N GLY A 218 7.99 24.10 3.43
CA GLY A 218 7.40 25.43 3.47
C GLY A 218 8.35 26.52 3.96
N MET A 219 9.35 26.15 4.79
CA MET A 219 10.28 27.07 5.42
C MET A 219 11.12 27.87 4.40
N SER A 220 11.45 29.10 4.75
CA SER A 220 12.25 30.12 4.06
C SER A 220 11.57 30.82 2.88
N TRP A 221 10.93 30.10 1.97
CA TRP A 221 10.34 30.70 0.76
C TRP A 221 8.96 31.32 0.98
N ALA A 222 8.33 31.06 2.14
CA ALA A 222 7.05 31.65 2.53
C ALA A 222 7.10 32.23 3.94
N GLY A 223 6.16 33.09 4.25
CA GLY A 223 5.96 33.69 5.55
C GLY A 223 6.91 34.87 5.89
N ARG A 224 6.51 35.61 6.91
CA ARG A 224 7.33 36.70 7.44
C ARG A 224 8.66 36.14 7.95
N HIS A 225 9.77 36.76 7.59
CA HIS A 225 11.12 36.30 7.93
C HIS A 225 11.41 34.86 7.48
N GLY A 226 10.68 34.35 6.47
CA GLY A 226 10.86 32.98 6.00
C GLY A 226 10.42 31.89 6.99
N THR A 227 9.48 32.18 7.88
CA THR A 227 8.99 31.23 8.92
C THR A 227 8.19 30.05 8.36
N GLY A 228 7.92 30.02 7.08
CA GLY A 228 7.32 28.90 6.38
C GLY A 228 5.85 29.06 6.03
N PHE A 229 5.33 28.08 5.30
CA PHE A 229 3.96 28.07 4.81
C PHE A 229 2.92 28.04 5.95
N VAL A 230 3.14 27.21 6.97
CA VAL A 230 2.21 27.10 8.10
C VAL A 230 2.06 28.43 8.84
N MET A 231 3.18 29.10 9.14
CA MET A 231 3.17 30.41 9.78
C MET A 231 2.56 31.49 8.89
N ASP A 232 2.75 31.39 7.56
CA ASP A 232 2.13 32.32 6.61
C ASP A 232 0.60 32.18 6.61
N GLN A 233 0.08 30.98 6.71
CA GLN A 233 -1.37 30.74 6.74
C GLN A 233 -2.00 31.10 8.11
N LEU A 234 -1.38 30.70 9.21
CA LEU A 234 -1.96 30.86 10.55
C LEU A 234 -1.67 32.24 11.17
N LYS A 235 -0.61 32.94 10.71
CA LYS A 235 -0.08 34.22 11.23
C LYS A 235 0.52 34.12 12.64
N GLU A 236 -0.10 33.37 13.54
CA GLU A 236 0.38 33.05 14.88
C GLU A 236 0.33 31.55 15.10
N LEU A 237 1.27 31.03 15.88
CA LEU A 237 1.33 29.60 16.20
C LEU A 237 0.66 29.35 17.56
N PRO A 238 -0.48 28.63 17.60
CA PRO A 238 -1.15 28.28 18.86
C PRO A 238 -0.32 27.31 19.73
N ASP A 239 -0.56 27.31 21.04
CA ASP A 239 0.17 26.48 22.02
C ASP A 239 0.03 24.97 21.78
N ASN A 240 -1.02 24.54 21.07
CA ASN A 240 -1.27 23.14 20.75
C ASN A 240 -0.61 22.66 19.45
N ILE A 241 0.26 23.48 18.83
CA ILE A 241 1.00 23.14 17.61
C ILE A 241 2.50 23.07 17.91
N LEU A 242 3.11 21.95 17.54
CA LEU A 242 4.55 21.83 17.37
C LEU A 242 4.86 21.94 15.87
N LEU A 243 5.68 22.93 15.50
CA LEU A 243 6.05 23.18 14.11
C LEU A 243 7.51 22.81 13.88
N PHE A 244 7.77 22.02 12.85
CA PHE A 244 9.11 21.59 12.49
C PHE A 244 9.55 22.21 11.17
N GLY A 245 10.74 22.80 11.14
CA GLY A 245 11.37 23.35 9.94
C GLY A 245 12.79 22.82 9.75
N THR A 246 13.39 23.09 8.59
CA THR A 246 14.76 22.63 8.28
C THR A 246 15.67 23.79 7.88
N LEU A 247 16.91 23.73 8.35
CA LEU A 247 17.98 24.61 7.90
C LEU A 247 18.77 24.00 6.72
N SER A 248 18.43 22.76 6.33
CA SER A 248 19.20 21.97 5.35
C SER A 248 18.63 21.96 3.92
N LYS A 249 17.62 22.78 3.66
CA LYS A 249 17.02 22.93 2.32
C LYS A 249 17.07 24.39 1.90
N THR A 250 15.94 25.02 1.74
CA THR A 250 15.82 26.42 1.27
C THR A 250 16.56 27.42 2.14
N PHE A 251 16.76 27.13 3.42
CA PHE A 251 17.54 27.98 4.35
C PHE A 251 19.04 28.00 4.00
N GLY A 252 19.55 27.06 3.23
CA GLY A 252 20.90 27.08 2.64
C GLY A 252 22.03 26.65 3.58
N ALA A 253 21.72 26.03 4.74
CA ALA A 253 22.74 25.62 5.70
C ALA A 253 22.59 24.14 6.07
N SER A 254 22.80 23.77 7.33
CA SER A 254 22.56 22.44 7.88
C SER A 254 21.89 22.54 9.25
N GLY A 255 21.08 21.54 9.58
CA GLY A 255 20.32 21.50 10.85
C GLY A 255 18.81 21.53 10.62
N ALA A 256 18.09 21.61 11.72
CA ALA A 256 16.65 21.81 11.71
C ALA A 256 16.19 22.54 12.98
N VAL A 257 14.96 23.03 12.98
CA VAL A 257 14.36 23.78 14.08
C VAL A 257 13.00 23.19 14.45
N LEU A 258 12.77 22.99 15.73
CA LEU A 258 11.46 22.78 16.31
C LEU A 258 11.00 24.06 16.99
N VAL A 259 9.83 24.55 16.63
CA VAL A 259 9.15 25.67 17.27
C VAL A 259 8.11 25.10 18.24
N CYS A 260 8.18 25.47 19.49
CA CYS A 260 7.34 24.93 20.57
C CYS A 260 6.83 26.08 21.47
N PRO A 261 5.62 26.62 21.22
CA PRO A 261 5.07 27.72 22.00
C PRO A 261 4.87 27.37 23.47
N ASP A 262 4.40 26.16 23.79
CA ASP A 262 4.27 25.68 25.16
C ASP A 262 5.63 25.52 25.84
N LYS A 263 5.95 26.40 26.79
CA LYS A 263 7.22 26.40 27.52
C LYS A 263 7.49 25.13 28.32
N LYS A 264 6.43 24.47 28.83
CA LYS A 264 6.57 23.21 29.57
C LYS A 264 6.94 22.08 28.62
N MET A 265 6.26 22.01 27.48
CA MET A 265 6.57 21.07 26.42
C MET A 265 7.98 21.31 25.84
N HIS A 266 8.35 22.55 25.58
CA HIS A 266 9.70 22.93 25.15
C HIS A 266 10.78 22.42 26.11
N HIS A 267 10.60 22.68 27.43
CA HIS A 267 11.53 22.18 28.45
C HIS A 267 11.59 20.66 28.47
N ARG A 268 10.44 20.00 28.40
CA ARG A 268 10.34 18.54 28.36
C ARG A 268 11.10 17.94 27.17
N ILE A 269 10.88 18.45 25.95
CA ILE A 269 11.56 17.97 24.74
C ILE A 269 13.06 18.22 24.84
N ARG A 270 13.48 19.40 25.29
CA ARG A 270 14.89 19.73 25.47
C ARG A 270 15.61 18.82 26.48
N THR A 271 14.91 18.38 27.53
CA THR A 271 15.47 17.53 28.59
C THR A 271 15.49 16.05 28.22
N PHE A 272 14.38 15.54 27.62
CA PHE A 272 14.17 14.11 27.39
C PHE A 272 14.39 13.66 25.95
N GLY A 273 14.61 14.57 25.02
CA GLY A 273 14.87 14.26 23.62
C GLY A 273 16.26 13.64 23.43
N GLY A 274 16.42 12.35 23.74
CA GLY A 274 17.71 11.65 23.72
C GLY A 274 18.56 11.92 22.47
N PRO A 275 18.04 11.76 21.24
CA PRO A 275 18.79 12.08 20.02
C PRO A 275 19.22 13.56 19.91
N LEU A 276 18.48 14.48 20.54
CA LEU A 276 18.83 15.90 20.55
C LEU A 276 20.02 16.21 21.46
N THR A 277 20.17 15.39 22.50
CA THR A 277 21.16 15.54 23.56
C THR A 277 22.44 14.72 23.29
N PHE A 278 22.28 13.48 22.82
CA PHE A 278 23.36 12.51 22.70
C PHE A 278 23.92 12.34 21.27
N SER A 279 23.33 13.00 20.25
CA SER A 279 23.96 13.07 18.93
C SER A 279 25.07 14.13 18.91
N ALA A 280 26.01 14.00 17.97
CA ALA A 280 27.02 15.05 17.73
C ALA A 280 26.34 16.38 17.40
N GLN A 281 26.88 17.47 17.91
CA GLN A 281 26.40 18.83 17.59
C GLN A 281 26.61 19.14 16.10
N LEU A 282 25.93 20.18 15.61
CA LEU A 282 26.28 20.76 14.31
C LEU A 282 27.73 21.25 14.32
N GLU A 283 28.37 21.05 13.22
CA GLU A 283 29.74 21.52 13.00
C GLU A 283 29.80 23.06 13.05
N PRO A 284 30.88 23.67 13.53
CA PRO A 284 31.02 25.15 13.61
C PRO A 284 30.69 25.85 12.29
N ALA A 285 31.13 25.27 11.16
CA ALA A 285 30.82 25.78 9.82
C ALA A 285 29.32 25.84 9.56
N SER A 286 28.58 24.77 9.91
CA SER A 286 27.13 24.68 9.70
C SER A 286 26.37 25.70 10.57
N VAL A 287 26.79 25.87 11.84
CA VAL A 287 26.16 26.85 12.75
C VAL A 287 26.40 28.27 12.28
N ALA A 288 27.61 28.58 11.79
CA ALA A 288 27.94 29.89 11.26
C ALA A 288 27.19 30.21 9.96
N ALA A 289 27.14 29.27 9.04
CA ALA A 289 26.35 29.44 7.81
C ALA A 289 24.86 29.66 8.11
N ALA A 290 24.30 28.87 9.05
CA ALA A 290 22.90 29.03 9.48
C ALA A 290 22.67 30.40 10.14
N SER A 291 23.61 30.87 10.93
CA SER A 291 23.53 32.22 11.55
C SER A 291 23.56 33.35 10.48
N ALA A 292 24.43 33.23 9.46
CA ALA A 292 24.47 34.17 8.35
C ALA A 292 23.19 34.14 7.50
N SER A 293 22.61 32.95 7.29
CA SER A 293 21.31 32.81 6.66
C SER A 293 20.19 33.48 7.47
N ALA A 294 20.19 33.30 8.80
CA ALA A 294 19.23 33.96 9.67
C ALA A 294 19.30 35.48 9.60
N ASP A 295 20.49 36.08 9.40
CA ASP A 295 20.64 37.53 9.17
C ASP A 295 19.93 37.97 7.89
N ILE A 296 20.01 37.18 6.82
CA ILE A 296 19.29 37.46 5.57
C ILE A 296 17.78 37.39 5.82
N HIS A 297 17.31 36.34 6.53
CA HIS A 297 15.89 36.17 6.85
C HIS A 297 15.31 37.28 7.74
N LEU A 298 16.09 37.81 8.65
CA LEU A 298 15.69 38.95 9.50
C LEU A 298 15.76 40.30 8.78
N SER A 299 16.41 40.35 7.62
CA SER A 299 16.51 41.59 6.82
C SER A 299 15.34 41.72 5.83
N PRO A 300 15.11 42.91 5.25
CA PRO A 300 14.13 43.08 4.16
C PRO A 300 14.47 42.32 2.88
N GLU A 301 15.71 41.89 2.70
CA GLU A 301 16.17 41.14 1.54
C GLU A 301 15.38 39.85 1.31
N ILE A 302 14.99 39.15 2.38
CA ILE A 302 14.24 37.87 2.28
C ILE A 302 12.99 38.04 1.43
N TYR A 303 12.28 39.15 1.51
CA TYR A 303 11.04 39.36 0.75
C TYR A 303 11.32 39.55 -0.74
N SER A 304 12.46 40.12 -1.12
CA SER A 304 12.90 40.18 -2.53
C SER A 304 13.17 38.78 -3.07
N LEU A 305 13.90 37.96 -2.29
CA LEU A 305 14.22 36.56 -2.66
C LEU A 305 12.95 35.72 -2.82
N GLN A 306 11.99 35.85 -1.88
CA GLN A 306 10.69 35.19 -1.94
C GLN A 306 9.89 35.64 -3.18
N ASN A 307 9.86 36.93 -3.49
CA ASN A 307 9.14 37.44 -4.65
C ASN A 307 9.74 36.94 -5.98
N GLU A 308 11.07 36.93 -6.11
CA GLU A 308 11.75 36.39 -7.28
C GLU A 308 11.41 34.92 -7.52
N LEU A 309 11.37 34.13 -6.46
CA LEU A 309 10.96 32.70 -6.55
C LEU A 309 9.48 32.59 -6.95
N LYS A 310 8.60 33.39 -6.32
CA LYS A 310 7.17 33.39 -6.61
C LYS A 310 6.88 33.74 -8.07
N GLU A 311 7.58 34.68 -8.64
CA GLU A 311 7.48 35.05 -10.07
C GLU A 311 7.86 33.86 -10.97
N ARG A 312 8.91 33.12 -10.63
CA ARG A 312 9.33 31.93 -11.39
C ARG A 312 8.30 30.77 -11.27
N ILE A 313 7.76 30.57 -10.07
CA ILE A 313 6.67 29.58 -9.83
C ILE A 313 5.45 29.95 -10.68
N GLN A 314 5.02 31.19 -10.66
CA GLN A 314 3.88 31.67 -11.45
C GLN A 314 4.14 31.56 -12.96
N TYR A 315 5.36 31.88 -13.40
CA TYR A 315 5.75 31.74 -14.79
C TYR A 315 5.70 30.27 -15.26
N PHE A 316 6.28 29.34 -14.48
CA PHE A 316 6.24 27.92 -14.78
C PHE A 316 4.80 27.38 -14.80
N SER A 317 3.98 27.71 -13.80
CA SER A 317 2.56 27.33 -13.76
C SER A 317 1.77 27.87 -14.96
N GLY A 318 2.05 29.14 -15.36
CA GLY A 318 1.41 29.75 -16.53
C GLY A 318 1.77 29.07 -17.84
N LEU A 319 3.01 28.57 -17.99
CA LEU A 319 3.43 27.79 -19.14
C LEU A 319 2.78 26.38 -19.13
N LEU A 320 2.82 25.68 -18.00
CA LEU A 320 2.21 24.36 -17.85
C LEU A 320 0.70 24.37 -18.15
N SER A 321 0.00 25.42 -17.76
CA SER A 321 -1.45 25.54 -18.00
C SER A 321 -1.84 25.58 -19.49
N LYS A 322 -0.86 25.82 -20.38
CA LYS A 322 -1.03 25.85 -21.85
C LYS A 322 -0.70 24.50 -22.50
N THR A 323 -0.33 23.50 -21.70
CA THR A 323 0.03 22.16 -22.15
C THR A 323 -1.02 21.13 -21.71
N ASP A 324 -1.00 19.96 -22.35
CA ASP A 324 -1.81 18.80 -21.94
C ASP A 324 -1.08 17.89 -20.92
N LEU A 325 0.06 18.33 -20.38
CA LEU A 325 0.82 17.59 -19.39
C LEU A 325 -0.04 17.34 -18.14
N PRO A 326 -0.06 16.11 -17.58
CA PRO A 326 -0.88 15.76 -16.43
C PRO A 326 -0.23 16.27 -15.13
N LEU A 327 -0.37 17.56 -14.87
CA LEU A 327 0.01 18.18 -13.61
C LEU A 327 -0.91 17.66 -12.50
N VAL A 328 -0.34 16.97 -11.50
CA VAL A 328 -1.11 16.22 -10.48
C VAL A 328 -1.81 17.17 -9.51
N ASP A 329 -1.15 18.24 -9.10
CA ASP A 329 -1.74 19.27 -8.25
C ASP A 329 -1.44 20.68 -8.78
N LYS A 330 -2.44 21.56 -8.70
CA LYS A 330 -2.31 22.98 -9.01
C LYS A 330 -2.04 23.77 -7.74
N ASN A 331 -0.82 23.70 -7.26
CA ASN A 331 -0.40 24.38 -6.03
C ASN A 331 0.44 25.64 -6.32
N ILE A 332 0.76 26.37 -5.25
CA ILE A 332 1.59 27.59 -5.28
C ILE A 332 3.00 27.34 -4.74
N SER A 333 3.34 26.10 -4.43
CA SER A 333 4.65 25.72 -3.91
C SER A 333 5.70 25.63 -5.02
N PRO A 334 7.00 25.64 -4.71
CA PRO A 334 8.04 25.45 -5.71
C PRO A 334 8.15 24.00 -6.22
N VAL A 335 7.28 23.09 -5.77
CA VAL A 335 7.28 21.65 -6.13
C VAL A 335 6.13 21.34 -7.08
N PHE A 336 6.44 20.70 -8.19
CA PHE A 336 5.47 20.29 -9.22
C PHE A 336 5.65 18.81 -9.54
N TYR A 337 4.55 18.13 -9.89
CA TYR A 337 4.57 16.73 -10.21
C TYR A 337 3.79 16.43 -11.49
N ILE A 338 4.48 15.90 -12.50
CA ILE A 338 3.88 15.49 -13.78
C ILE A 338 3.73 13.97 -13.78
N GLY A 339 2.51 13.49 -13.82
CA GLY A 339 2.22 12.06 -13.79
C GLY A 339 2.71 11.33 -15.05
N THR A 340 3.39 10.21 -14.89
CA THR A 340 3.77 9.32 -16.00
C THR A 340 3.09 7.96 -15.92
N GLY A 341 2.45 7.67 -14.80
CA GLY A 341 1.76 6.42 -14.54
C GLY A 341 2.72 5.33 -14.11
N MET A 342 3.33 4.62 -15.03
CA MET A 342 4.20 3.48 -14.73
C MET A 342 5.69 3.86 -14.67
N PRO A 343 6.51 3.15 -13.85
CA PRO A 343 7.95 3.42 -13.74
C PRO A 343 8.67 3.45 -15.07
N LYS A 344 8.36 2.51 -15.98
CA LYS A 344 8.96 2.42 -17.31
C LYS A 344 8.78 3.70 -18.12
N THR A 345 7.59 4.29 -18.07
CA THR A 345 7.31 5.58 -18.74
C THR A 345 8.06 6.72 -18.06
N GLY A 346 8.12 6.68 -16.71
CA GLY A 346 8.91 7.64 -15.94
C GLY A 346 10.40 7.61 -16.30
N TYR A 347 11.01 6.43 -16.39
CA TYR A 347 12.41 6.26 -16.79
C TYR A 347 12.66 6.82 -18.20
N ASN A 348 11.83 6.44 -19.17
CA ASN A 348 11.96 6.90 -20.56
C ASN A 348 11.87 8.43 -20.62
N PHE A 349 10.89 9.00 -19.93
CA PHE A 349 10.66 10.45 -19.94
C PHE A 349 11.81 11.23 -19.27
N VAL A 350 12.31 10.78 -18.11
CA VAL A 350 13.46 11.42 -17.43
C VAL A 350 14.73 11.34 -18.29
N ASN A 351 15.01 10.19 -18.89
CA ASN A 351 16.18 10.03 -19.74
C ASN A 351 16.15 10.98 -20.94
N ARG A 352 14.99 11.13 -21.60
CA ARG A 352 14.82 12.09 -22.69
C ARG A 352 15.05 13.54 -22.24
N LEU A 353 14.59 13.89 -21.02
CA LEU A 353 14.82 15.23 -20.48
C LEU A 353 16.30 15.44 -20.14
N MET A 354 17.00 14.41 -19.65
CA MET A 354 18.45 14.49 -19.41
C MET A 354 19.25 14.62 -20.73
N GLU A 355 18.83 13.91 -21.79
CA GLU A 355 19.41 14.07 -23.12
C GLU A 355 19.22 15.50 -23.70
N GLU A 356 18.12 16.17 -23.36
CA GLU A 356 17.84 17.57 -23.72
C GLU A 356 18.52 18.58 -22.78
N GLY A 357 19.26 18.11 -21.77
CA GLY A 357 20.03 18.98 -20.88
C GLY A 357 19.30 19.39 -19.58
N PHE A 358 18.25 18.65 -19.16
CA PHE A 358 17.50 18.96 -17.93
C PHE A 358 17.57 17.83 -16.91
N TYR A 359 18.02 18.14 -15.69
CA TYR A 359 17.94 17.23 -14.56
C TYR A 359 16.64 17.47 -13.77
N VAL A 360 15.85 16.43 -13.63
CA VAL A 360 14.61 16.38 -12.84
C VAL A 360 14.60 15.13 -11.96
N ASN A 361 13.82 15.11 -10.89
CA ASN A 361 13.68 13.94 -10.02
C ASN A 361 12.56 13.03 -10.50
N LEU A 362 12.65 11.75 -10.19
CA LEU A 362 11.61 10.77 -10.46
C LEU A 362 11.00 10.29 -9.15
N GLY A 363 9.69 10.45 -9.01
CA GLY A 363 8.92 9.89 -7.91
C GLY A 363 8.61 8.41 -8.17
N LEU A 364 9.10 7.53 -7.30
CA LEU A 364 8.97 6.09 -7.39
C LEU A 364 8.41 5.48 -6.10
N PHE A 365 7.91 4.26 -6.20
CA PHE A 365 7.58 3.46 -5.02
C PHE A 365 8.85 3.25 -4.15
N PRO A 366 8.78 3.42 -2.81
CA PRO A 366 7.58 3.55 -1.98
C PRO A 366 7.09 4.98 -1.76
N ALA A 367 7.79 6.02 -2.23
CA ALA A 367 7.40 7.41 -2.01
C ALA A 367 6.04 7.78 -2.65
N VAL A 368 5.68 7.08 -3.73
CA VAL A 368 4.36 7.13 -4.38
C VAL A 368 3.93 5.71 -4.76
N PRO A 369 2.63 5.41 -4.95
CA PRO A 369 2.19 4.14 -5.52
C PRO A 369 2.84 3.86 -6.87
N VAL A 370 3.10 2.59 -7.21
CA VAL A 370 3.79 2.22 -8.47
C VAL A 370 3.15 2.88 -9.70
N LYS A 371 1.81 2.88 -9.76
CA LYS A 371 1.04 3.50 -10.86
C LYS A 371 1.00 5.03 -10.83
N ASN A 372 1.47 5.63 -9.75
CA ASN A 372 1.55 7.08 -9.57
C ASN A 372 2.99 7.60 -9.76
N THR A 373 3.84 6.84 -10.43
CA THR A 373 5.15 7.31 -10.86
C THR A 373 5.01 8.58 -11.68
N GLY A 374 5.93 9.54 -11.47
CA GLY A 374 5.92 10.80 -12.19
C GLY A 374 7.20 11.60 -11.99
N VAL A 375 7.35 12.61 -12.79
CA VAL A 375 8.48 13.51 -12.73
C VAL A 375 8.20 14.63 -11.73
N ARG A 376 9.04 14.71 -10.71
CA ARG A 376 9.03 15.77 -9.70
C ARG A 376 9.99 16.87 -10.13
N ILE A 377 9.46 18.06 -10.32
CA ILE A 377 10.18 19.26 -10.76
C ILE A 377 10.18 20.26 -9.61
N THR A 378 11.31 20.88 -9.38
CA THR A 378 11.42 21.97 -8.41
C THR A 378 11.91 23.23 -9.08
N ILE A 379 11.27 24.34 -8.77
CA ILE A 379 11.66 25.66 -9.25
C ILE A 379 12.46 26.37 -8.17
N SER A 380 13.60 26.90 -8.54
CA SER A 380 14.48 27.65 -7.65
C SER A 380 14.80 29.04 -8.25
N ARG A 381 15.39 29.91 -7.43
CA ARG A 381 15.91 31.21 -7.92
C ARG A 381 17.06 31.07 -8.90
N HIS A 382 17.75 29.94 -8.92
CA HIS A 382 18.82 29.69 -9.90
C HIS A 382 18.28 29.52 -11.33
N ASN A 383 17.03 29.05 -11.50
CA ASN A 383 16.45 28.80 -12.80
C ASN A 383 16.10 30.12 -13.50
N GLN A 384 16.57 30.31 -14.73
CA GLN A 384 16.25 31.49 -15.55
C GLN A 384 14.95 31.24 -16.34
N ARG A 385 14.29 32.34 -16.77
CA ARG A 385 12.98 32.22 -17.47
C ARG A 385 13.09 31.42 -18.77
N GLU A 386 14.20 31.57 -19.49
CA GLU A 386 14.49 30.87 -20.73
C GLU A 386 14.63 29.38 -20.52
N GLU A 387 15.29 28.97 -19.43
CA GLU A 387 15.47 27.55 -19.05
C GLU A 387 14.15 26.92 -18.61
N ILE A 388 13.33 27.68 -17.86
CA ILE A 388 11.99 27.28 -17.46
C ILE A 388 11.11 27.05 -18.68
N ALA A 389 11.15 27.96 -19.67
CA ALA A 389 10.39 27.81 -20.91
C ALA A 389 10.89 26.62 -21.73
N ALA A 390 12.19 26.47 -21.89
CA ALA A 390 12.79 25.35 -22.61
C ALA A 390 12.46 23.97 -21.96
N LEU A 391 12.47 23.88 -20.62
CA LEU A 391 12.03 22.67 -19.93
C LEU A 391 10.56 22.32 -20.25
N VAL A 392 9.65 23.31 -20.25
CA VAL A 392 8.23 23.04 -20.55
C VAL A 392 8.07 22.59 -22.01
N GLU A 393 8.79 23.19 -22.95
CA GLU A 393 8.80 22.77 -24.34
C GLU A 393 9.34 21.33 -24.51
N ALA A 394 10.46 21.02 -23.87
CA ALA A 394 11.04 19.67 -23.87
C ALA A 394 10.06 18.65 -23.29
N MET A 395 9.42 18.98 -22.16
CA MET A 395 8.40 18.10 -21.56
C MET A 395 7.22 17.88 -22.50
N ALA A 396 6.66 18.92 -23.09
CA ALA A 396 5.52 18.81 -24.02
C ALA A 396 5.88 18.01 -25.27
N HIS A 397 7.13 18.11 -25.74
CA HIS A 397 7.64 17.38 -26.89
C HIS A 397 7.90 15.88 -26.61
N HIS A 398 8.52 15.57 -25.47
CA HIS A 398 8.95 14.21 -25.13
C HIS A 398 7.91 13.36 -24.44
N TYR A 399 6.95 13.98 -23.73
CA TYR A 399 5.94 13.25 -22.99
C TYR A 399 5.11 12.28 -23.86
N PRO A 400 4.52 12.72 -24.99
CA PRO A 400 3.79 11.82 -25.86
C PRO A 400 4.66 10.70 -26.45
N LYS A 401 5.94 10.95 -26.75
CA LYS A 401 6.88 9.94 -27.25
C LYS A 401 7.18 8.89 -26.18
N ALA A 402 7.36 9.32 -24.92
CA ALA A 402 7.57 8.38 -23.80
C ALA A 402 6.35 7.47 -23.58
N LEU A 403 5.14 8.00 -23.72
CA LEU A 403 3.91 7.22 -23.65
C LEU A 403 3.83 6.20 -24.80
N GLU A 404 4.08 6.63 -26.04
CA GLU A 404 4.02 5.78 -27.24
C GLU A 404 5.02 4.62 -27.14
N GLU A 405 6.29 4.91 -26.86
CA GLU A 405 7.36 3.90 -26.79
C GLU A 405 7.16 2.89 -25.65
N THR A 406 6.51 3.30 -24.60
CA THR A 406 6.19 2.41 -23.47
C THR A 406 4.83 1.74 -23.58
N GLY A 407 4.05 2.09 -24.61
CA GLY A 407 2.70 1.58 -24.80
C GLY A 407 1.73 2.03 -23.71
N THR A 408 1.96 3.20 -23.11
CA THR A 408 1.13 3.73 -22.01
C THR A 408 0.04 4.65 -22.57
N ASP A 409 -1.20 4.35 -22.26
CA ASP A 409 -2.36 5.17 -22.65
C ASP A 409 -2.45 6.45 -21.77
N PRO A 410 -2.58 7.66 -22.33
CA PRO A 410 -2.72 8.89 -21.56
C PRO A 410 -3.92 8.90 -20.61
N GLY A 411 -5.02 8.24 -20.98
CA GLY A 411 -6.19 8.09 -20.11
C GLY A 411 -5.89 7.27 -18.86
N ARG A 412 -5.08 6.21 -18.99
CA ARG A 412 -4.61 5.42 -17.85
C ARG A 412 -3.81 6.26 -16.86
N VAL A 413 -2.91 7.12 -17.36
CA VAL A 413 -2.14 8.02 -16.49
C VAL A 413 -3.08 8.94 -15.73
N ARG A 414 -4.03 9.60 -16.41
CA ARG A 414 -4.99 10.49 -15.76
C ARG A 414 -5.86 9.75 -14.74
N HIS A 415 -6.31 8.54 -15.05
CA HIS A 415 -7.04 7.70 -14.10
C HIS A 415 -6.23 7.34 -12.84
N ALA A 416 -4.94 7.03 -13.01
CA ALA A 416 -4.07 6.70 -11.87
C ALA A 416 -3.98 7.84 -10.85
N PHE A 417 -4.09 9.08 -11.31
CA PHE A 417 -4.05 10.29 -10.48
C PHE A 417 -5.45 10.89 -10.19
N ALA A 418 -6.52 10.14 -10.44
CA ALA A 418 -7.90 10.61 -10.26
C ALA A 418 -8.23 11.91 -11.01
N MET A 419 -7.55 12.16 -12.15
CA MET A 419 -7.74 13.35 -12.98
C MET A 419 -8.85 13.14 -14.01
N ALA A 420 -9.51 14.22 -14.42
CA ALA A 420 -10.48 14.16 -15.50
C ALA A 420 -9.83 13.69 -16.82
N VAL A 421 -10.44 12.69 -17.44
CA VAL A 421 -10.02 12.21 -18.76
C VAL A 421 -10.74 13.05 -19.82
N PRO A 422 -10.04 13.69 -20.77
CA PRO A 422 -10.68 14.34 -21.89
C PRO A 422 -11.59 13.36 -22.64
N LYS A 423 -12.76 13.80 -23.09
CA LYS A 423 -13.73 12.98 -23.85
C LYS A 423 -13.24 12.52 -25.24
N THR A 424 -12.00 12.80 -25.59
CA THR A 424 -11.37 12.28 -26.80
C THR A 424 -11.14 10.78 -26.60
N GLY A 425 -12.14 10.00 -27.03
CA GLY A 425 -12.13 8.57 -26.90
C GLY A 425 -10.87 7.96 -27.49
N ALA A 426 -10.09 7.26 -26.67
CA ALA A 426 -9.24 6.22 -27.17
C ALA A 426 -10.15 5.20 -27.86
N LYS A 427 -10.25 5.25 -29.16
CA LYS A 427 -10.84 4.18 -29.95
C LYS A 427 -9.93 2.97 -29.74
N VAL A 428 -10.35 2.05 -28.88
CA VAL A 428 -9.96 0.66 -29.04
C VAL A 428 -10.37 0.33 -30.49
N VAL A 429 -9.40 0.25 -31.38
CA VAL A 429 -9.67 -0.15 -32.77
C VAL A 429 -10.20 -1.59 -32.70
N PRO A 430 -11.46 -1.86 -33.03
CA PRO A 430 -12.00 -3.21 -33.09
C PRO A 430 -11.42 -3.82 -34.36
N GLY A 431 -10.29 -4.44 -34.27
CA GLY A 431 -9.76 -5.29 -35.33
C GLY A 431 -9.62 -6.69 -34.77
N ASP A 432 -10.34 -7.63 -35.31
CA ASP A 432 -10.17 -9.08 -35.16
C ASP A 432 -10.39 -9.72 -33.77
N LEU A 433 -10.96 -9.00 -32.78
CA LEU A 433 -11.30 -9.54 -31.46
C LEU A 433 -12.78 -9.33 -31.13
N ASP A 434 -13.48 -10.40 -30.72
CA ASP A 434 -14.80 -10.35 -30.09
C ASP A 434 -14.61 -10.28 -28.55
N ILE A 435 -15.01 -9.16 -27.96
CA ILE A 435 -14.88 -8.89 -26.52
C ILE A 435 -16.25 -8.87 -25.91
N ARG A 436 -16.52 -9.80 -24.99
CA ARG A 436 -17.78 -9.88 -24.25
C ARG A 436 -17.53 -9.68 -22.76
N LEU A 437 -18.29 -8.75 -22.19
CA LEU A 437 -18.29 -8.46 -20.76
C LEU A 437 -19.72 -8.61 -20.23
N GLU A 438 -19.98 -9.72 -19.57
CA GLU A 438 -21.30 -10.05 -19.04
C GLU A 438 -21.38 -9.81 -17.53
N ASN A 439 -22.60 -9.58 -17.02
CA ASN A 439 -22.84 -9.31 -15.60
C ASN A 439 -23.52 -10.47 -14.86
N SER A 440 -23.75 -11.59 -15.53
CA SER A 440 -24.23 -12.84 -14.97
C SER A 440 -23.72 -14.02 -15.79
N ILE A 441 -23.42 -15.13 -15.13
CA ILE A 441 -23.00 -16.38 -15.77
C ILE A 441 -24.12 -16.94 -16.66
N THR A 442 -25.39 -16.63 -16.40
CA THR A 442 -26.53 -17.05 -17.22
C THR A 442 -26.49 -16.54 -18.65
N LYS A 443 -25.70 -15.49 -18.92
CA LYS A 443 -25.47 -14.93 -20.25
C LYS A 443 -24.27 -15.53 -20.97
N VAL A 444 -23.56 -16.44 -20.30
CA VAL A 444 -22.38 -17.11 -20.81
C VAL A 444 -22.74 -18.55 -21.16
N GLU A 445 -22.30 -19.01 -22.33
CA GLU A 445 -22.53 -20.38 -22.80
C GLU A 445 -21.87 -21.39 -21.87
N LYS A 446 -22.69 -22.32 -21.33
CA LYS A 446 -22.27 -23.25 -20.27
C LYS A 446 -21.16 -24.20 -20.71
N GLU A 447 -21.29 -24.82 -21.87
CA GLU A 447 -20.29 -25.78 -22.38
C GLU A 447 -18.95 -25.12 -22.63
N MET A 448 -18.96 -23.96 -23.29
CA MET A 448 -17.73 -23.20 -23.55
C MET A 448 -17.05 -22.79 -22.25
N TRP A 449 -17.81 -22.24 -21.28
CA TRP A 449 -17.27 -21.84 -19.98
C TRP A 449 -16.65 -23.02 -19.23
N ASN A 450 -17.36 -24.15 -19.14
CA ASN A 450 -16.86 -25.32 -18.44
C ASN A 450 -15.60 -25.91 -19.07
N ASN A 451 -15.47 -25.86 -20.39
CA ASN A 451 -14.26 -26.29 -21.10
C ASN A 451 -13.04 -25.40 -20.83
N LEU A 452 -13.23 -24.11 -20.54
CA LEU A 452 -12.15 -23.14 -20.32
C LEU A 452 -11.80 -23.01 -18.82
N MET A 453 -12.82 -22.92 -17.96
CA MET A 453 -12.69 -22.52 -16.56
C MET A 453 -13.18 -23.59 -15.57
N GLY A 454 -14.00 -24.54 -16.03
CA GLY A 454 -14.74 -25.45 -15.15
C GLY A 454 -13.95 -26.58 -14.52
N ALA A 455 -12.65 -26.73 -14.80
CA ALA A 455 -11.88 -27.90 -14.35
C ALA A 455 -11.52 -27.90 -12.86
N HIS A 456 -11.54 -26.74 -12.20
CA HIS A 456 -11.02 -26.55 -10.85
C HIS A 456 -11.97 -25.77 -9.94
N GLY A 457 -11.87 -26.01 -8.62
CA GLY A 457 -12.58 -25.24 -7.61
C GLY A 457 -14.12 -25.26 -7.79
N VAL A 458 -14.75 -24.17 -7.36
CA VAL A 458 -16.20 -23.91 -7.54
C VAL A 458 -16.34 -22.87 -8.67
N MET A 459 -15.74 -23.17 -9.84
CA MET A 459 -15.65 -22.23 -10.97
C MET A 459 -16.32 -22.74 -12.24
N ASP A 460 -16.92 -23.93 -12.23
CA ASP A 460 -17.81 -24.34 -13.31
C ASP A 460 -19.07 -23.48 -13.35
N TRP A 461 -19.82 -23.55 -14.41
CA TRP A 461 -20.96 -22.69 -14.64
C TRP A 461 -22.01 -22.77 -13.52
N ASP A 462 -22.28 -23.99 -13.01
CA ASP A 462 -23.24 -24.22 -11.92
C ASP A 462 -22.72 -23.68 -10.58
N GLY A 463 -21.41 -23.78 -10.32
CA GLY A 463 -20.75 -23.20 -9.17
C GLY A 463 -20.82 -21.68 -9.15
N LEU A 464 -20.60 -21.04 -10.29
CA LEU A 464 -20.71 -19.58 -10.39
C LEU A 464 -22.16 -19.09 -10.28
N LEU A 465 -23.14 -19.84 -10.84
CA LEU A 465 -24.55 -19.53 -10.64
C LEU A 465 -24.95 -19.66 -9.17
N PHE A 466 -24.44 -20.70 -8.47
CA PHE A 466 -24.63 -20.83 -7.04
C PHE A 466 -24.07 -19.61 -6.28
N LEU A 467 -22.87 -19.11 -6.64
CA LEU A 467 -22.28 -17.93 -6.00
C LEU A 467 -23.08 -16.66 -6.26
N GLU A 468 -23.52 -16.42 -7.50
CA GLU A 468 -24.38 -15.26 -7.82
C GLU A 468 -25.64 -15.25 -6.95
N ASN A 469 -26.32 -16.39 -6.85
CA ASN A 469 -27.55 -16.52 -6.06
C ASN A 469 -27.32 -16.35 -4.55
N SER A 470 -26.15 -16.75 -4.05
CA SER A 470 -25.81 -16.71 -2.65
C SER A 470 -25.31 -15.35 -2.17
N PHE A 471 -24.63 -14.59 -3.04
CA PHE A 471 -23.99 -13.32 -2.69
C PHE A 471 -24.67 -12.09 -3.29
N GLN A 472 -25.98 -12.16 -3.54
CA GLN A 472 -26.80 -11.03 -3.96
C GLN A 472 -28.07 -10.96 -3.10
N GLY A 473 -28.52 -9.74 -2.80
CA GLY A 473 -29.76 -9.51 -2.05
C GLY A 473 -29.68 -9.91 -0.56
N ASN A 474 -28.51 -9.81 0.05
CA ASN A 474 -28.31 -10.00 1.48
C ASN A 474 -28.39 -8.65 2.23
N ASP A 475 -28.70 -8.69 3.53
CA ASP A 475 -28.85 -7.50 4.37
C ASP A 475 -27.51 -6.80 4.65
N LEU A 476 -26.42 -7.55 4.82
CA LEU A 476 -25.10 -7.01 5.12
C LEU A 476 -24.32 -6.74 3.84
N LYS A 477 -23.65 -5.58 3.78
CA LYS A 477 -22.96 -5.13 2.58
C LYS A 477 -21.79 -6.01 2.14
N GLU A 478 -21.10 -6.67 3.08
CA GLU A 478 -20.03 -7.61 2.81
C GLU A 478 -20.50 -8.92 2.16
N HIS A 479 -21.78 -9.19 2.23
CA HIS A 479 -22.41 -10.36 1.62
C HIS A 479 -23.03 -10.10 0.25
N ASN A 480 -22.84 -8.89 -0.30
CA ASN A 480 -23.35 -8.53 -1.62
C ASN A 480 -22.19 -8.29 -2.58
N TRP A 481 -22.04 -9.15 -3.56
CA TRP A 481 -20.99 -9.07 -4.57
C TRP A 481 -21.57 -8.78 -5.94
N GLU A 482 -20.81 -8.04 -6.75
CA GLU A 482 -21.11 -7.84 -8.16
C GLU A 482 -20.21 -8.72 -9.01
N PHE A 483 -20.79 -9.42 -9.97
CA PHE A 483 -20.05 -10.35 -10.84
C PHE A 483 -19.87 -9.77 -12.24
N ARG A 484 -18.74 -10.05 -12.87
CA ARG A 484 -18.44 -9.74 -14.27
C ARG A 484 -17.67 -10.90 -14.89
N TYR A 485 -18.03 -11.23 -16.14
CA TYR A 485 -17.43 -12.31 -16.93
C TYR A 485 -16.83 -11.73 -18.19
N LEU A 486 -15.53 -11.84 -18.36
CA LEU A 486 -14.83 -11.36 -19.56
C LEU A 486 -14.42 -12.54 -20.42
N ILE A 487 -14.85 -12.53 -21.68
CA ILE A 487 -14.47 -13.51 -22.70
C ILE A 487 -13.92 -12.74 -23.89
N ILE A 488 -12.72 -13.10 -24.34
CA ILE A 488 -12.08 -12.51 -25.52
C ILE A 488 -11.82 -13.64 -26.51
N ARG A 489 -12.33 -13.48 -27.73
CA ARG A 489 -12.17 -14.43 -28.84
C ARG A 489 -11.48 -13.74 -30.02
N ASP A 490 -10.83 -14.52 -30.88
CA ASP A 490 -10.35 -14.05 -32.17
C ASP A 490 -11.50 -13.86 -33.18
N GLY A 491 -11.18 -13.31 -34.34
CA GLY A 491 -12.14 -13.12 -35.44
C GLY A 491 -12.76 -14.40 -36.02
N LYS A 492 -12.24 -15.58 -35.61
CA LYS A 492 -12.78 -16.90 -35.97
C LYS A 492 -13.61 -17.52 -34.84
N GLY A 493 -13.82 -16.80 -33.74
CA GLY A 493 -14.55 -17.25 -32.57
C GLY A 493 -13.78 -18.11 -31.60
N LYS A 494 -12.47 -18.33 -31.79
CA LYS A 494 -11.64 -19.12 -30.87
C LYS A 494 -11.35 -18.33 -29.60
N PRO A 495 -11.61 -18.87 -28.38
CA PRO A 495 -11.29 -18.21 -27.13
C PRO A 495 -9.79 -17.98 -26.95
N ILE A 496 -9.41 -16.77 -26.58
CA ILE A 496 -8.02 -16.40 -26.25
C ILE A 496 -7.89 -16.22 -24.73
N LEU A 497 -8.89 -15.57 -24.12
CA LEU A 497 -8.89 -15.27 -22.69
C LEU A 497 -10.31 -15.42 -22.15
N ALA A 498 -10.43 -16.03 -20.97
CA ALA A 498 -11.66 -16.05 -20.18
C ALA A 498 -11.34 -15.89 -18.70
N THR A 499 -12.17 -15.11 -18.00
CA THR A 499 -12.05 -14.92 -16.56
C THR A 499 -13.37 -14.39 -15.99
N PHE A 500 -13.53 -14.51 -14.66
CA PHE A 500 -14.57 -13.80 -13.96
C PHE A 500 -13.98 -12.92 -12.87
N MET A 501 -14.69 -11.87 -12.55
CA MET A 501 -14.31 -10.86 -11.57
C MET A 501 -15.44 -10.66 -10.58
N THR A 502 -15.10 -10.40 -9.33
CA THR A 502 -16.05 -9.99 -8.29
C THR A 502 -15.64 -8.67 -7.68
N LEU A 503 -16.62 -7.82 -7.43
CA LEU A 503 -16.48 -6.64 -6.60
C LEU A 503 -17.21 -6.88 -5.29
N GLY A 504 -16.51 -6.82 -4.19
CA GLY A 504 -17.05 -7.02 -2.85
C GLY A 504 -16.32 -6.19 -1.80
N LEU A 505 -16.84 -6.21 -0.58
CA LEU A 505 -16.16 -5.59 0.56
C LEU A 505 -15.16 -6.57 1.16
N TRP A 506 -13.90 -6.17 1.25
CA TRP A 506 -12.80 -6.96 1.82
C TRP A 506 -12.25 -6.32 3.08
N LYS A 507 -11.71 -7.12 3.98
CA LYS A 507 -10.87 -6.65 5.08
C LYS A 507 -9.47 -6.37 4.55
N ASP A 508 -8.94 -5.17 4.77
CA ASP A 508 -7.66 -4.73 4.24
C ASP A 508 -6.48 -5.57 4.80
N ASP A 509 -6.66 -6.18 5.98
CA ASP A 509 -5.69 -7.07 6.63
C ASP A 509 -5.84 -8.56 6.27
N MET A 510 -6.59 -8.91 5.25
CA MET A 510 -6.89 -10.31 4.89
C MET A 510 -5.63 -11.19 4.76
N LEU A 511 -4.54 -10.64 4.25
CA LEU A 511 -3.25 -11.35 4.08
C LEU A 511 -2.18 -10.88 5.06
N ALA A 512 -2.54 -10.11 6.09
CA ALA A 512 -1.61 -9.63 7.11
C ALA A 512 -1.15 -10.76 8.06
N LYS A 513 -0.21 -10.44 8.94
CA LYS A 513 0.17 -11.36 10.01
C LYS A 513 -1.01 -11.55 10.97
N GLU A 514 -1.18 -12.76 11.47
CA GLU A 514 -2.26 -13.11 12.41
C GLU A 514 -2.34 -12.17 13.62
N SER A 515 -1.20 -11.74 14.16
CA SER A 515 -1.14 -10.79 15.28
C SER A 515 -1.79 -9.44 14.95
N ILE A 516 -1.63 -8.96 13.73
CA ILE A 516 -2.23 -7.73 13.24
C ILE A 516 -3.74 -7.91 13.13
N SER A 517 -4.18 -8.96 12.43
CA SER A 517 -5.60 -9.27 12.27
C SER A 517 -6.29 -9.45 13.63
N LYS A 518 -5.63 -10.11 14.59
CA LYS A 518 -6.16 -10.27 15.95
C LYS A 518 -6.40 -8.93 16.65
N THR A 519 -5.50 -7.97 16.48
CA THR A 519 -5.67 -6.62 17.03
C THR A 519 -6.82 -5.88 16.34
N LEU A 520 -6.91 -5.97 15.01
CA LEU A 520 -7.97 -5.32 14.25
C LEU A 520 -9.36 -5.90 14.54
N GLU A 521 -9.46 -7.21 14.74
CA GLU A 521 -10.73 -7.84 15.13
C GLU A 521 -11.25 -7.35 16.50
N GLN A 522 -10.39 -6.91 17.43
CA GLN A 522 -10.87 -6.27 18.66
C GLN A 522 -11.52 -4.90 18.38
N THR A 523 -10.98 -4.14 17.44
CA THR A 523 -11.57 -2.87 17.00
C THR A 523 -12.89 -3.11 16.27
N ARG A 524 -12.96 -4.14 15.42
CA ARG A 524 -14.17 -4.50 14.65
C ARG A 524 -15.35 -4.94 15.50
N LYS A 525 -15.14 -5.29 16.75
CA LYS A 525 -16.26 -5.51 17.70
C LYS A 525 -17.12 -4.24 17.94
N TYR A 526 -16.53 -3.07 17.74
CA TYR A 526 -17.19 -1.77 17.94
C TYR A 526 -17.42 -1.01 16.64
N ASP A 527 -16.59 -1.25 15.63
CA ASP A 527 -16.69 -0.72 14.28
C ASP A 527 -16.48 -1.88 13.27
N PRO A 528 -17.56 -2.60 12.90
CA PRO A 528 -17.45 -3.82 12.08
C PRO A 528 -16.75 -3.63 10.74
N TYR A 529 -16.75 -2.42 10.21
CA TYR A 529 -16.15 -2.08 8.91
C TYR A 529 -14.82 -1.34 9.02
N HIS A 530 -14.21 -1.36 10.20
CA HIS A 530 -12.88 -0.79 10.39
C HIS A 530 -11.86 -1.45 9.45
N LEU A 531 -11.13 -0.64 8.68
CA LEU A 531 -10.16 -1.11 7.67
C LEU A 531 -10.75 -2.16 6.73
N THR A 532 -11.77 -1.73 6.01
CA THR A 532 -12.38 -2.48 4.92
C THR A 532 -12.48 -1.62 3.68
N ALA A 533 -12.27 -2.20 2.52
CA ALA A 533 -12.37 -1.52 1.24
C ALA A 533 -13.11 -2.37 0.21
N ARG A 534 -13.77 -1.69 -0.75
CA ARG A 534 -14.28 -2.38 -1.95
C ARG A 534 -13.11 -2.83 -2.81
N ALA A 535 -13.00 -4.12 -3.05
CA ALA A 535 -11.97 -4.72 -3.87
C ALA A 535 -12.56 -5.35 -5.14
N LEU A 536 -11.97 -5.05 -6.28
CA LEU A 536 -12.22 -5.76 -7.53
C LEU A 536 -11.20 -6.90 -7.65
N SER A 537 -11.68 -8.13 -7.75
CA SER A 537 -10.81 -9.31 -7.75
C SER A 537 -11.02 -10.13 -9.00
N LEU A 538 -9.94 -10.67 -9.60
CA LEU A 538 -10.06 -11.87 -10.43
C LEU A 538 -10.42 -13.03 -9.50
N GLY A 539 -11.51 -13.74 -9.83
CA GLY A 539 -12.12 -14.71 -8.93
C GLY A 539 -12.93 -14.07 -7.81
N SER A 540 -13.14 -14.79 -6.72
CA SER A 540 -13.89 -14.34 -5.54
C SER A 540 -13.22 -14.74 -4.24
N LEU A 541 -13.70 -14.24 -3.09
CA LEU A 541 -13.26 -14.71 -1.77
C LEU A 541 -13.66 -16.17 -1.46
N PHE A 542 -14.60 -16.70 -2.24
CA PHE A 542 -15.10 -18.07 -2.10
C PHE A 542 -14.30 -19.07 -2.95
N THR A 543 -13.86 -18.67 -4.13
CA THR A 543 -13.18 -19.55 -5.10
C THR A 543 -11.68 -19.59 -4.87
N GLU A 544 -11.08 -20.75 -5.11
CA GLU A 544 -9.64 -20.96 -5.09
C GLU A 544 -9.18 -21.62 -6.40
N GLY A 545 -7.95 -21.33 -6.83
CA GLY A 545 -7.35 -21.89 -8.03
C GLY A 545 -7.08 -20.86 -9.13
N ASN A 546 -6.82 -21.33 -10.35
CA ASN A 546 -6.50 -20.44 -11.47
C ASN A 546 -7.76 -19.76 -12.02
N HIS A 547 -7.91 -18.47 -11.78
CA HIS A 547 -9.05 -17.65 -12.20
C HIS A 547 -8.91 -17.06 -13.62
N LEU A 548 -7.86 -17.40 -14.36
CA LEU A 548 -7.58 -16.87 -15.69
C LEU A 548 -7.30 -18.01 -16.69
N TYR A 549 -8.17 -18.18 -17.67
CA TYR A 549 -7.82 -18.93 -18.88
C TYR A 549 -7.10 -18.00 -19.86
N LEU A 550 -5.97 -18.44 -20.40
CA LEU A 550 -5.21 -17.76 -21.43
C LEU A 550 -4.62 -18.79 -22.41
N ASP A 551 -4.98 -18.69 -23.69
CA ASP A 551 -4.29 -19.45 -24.75
C ASP A 551 -2.91 -18.85 -25.02
N ARG A 552 -1.90 -19.41 -24.33
CA ARG A 552 -0.53 -18.90 -24.35
C ARG A 552 0.15 -18.99 -25.71
N LYS A 553 -0.37 -19.82 -26.62
CA LYS A 553 0.17 -19.98 -27.96
C LYS A 553 -0.48 -19.06 -28.98
N HIS A 554 -1.55 -18.37 -28.59
CA HIS A 554 -2.27 -17.48 -29.50
C HIS A 554 -1.49 -16.20 -29.81
N PRO A 555 -1.35 -15.78 -31.08
CA PRO A 555 -0.57 -14.59 -31.46
C PRO A 555 -1.10 -13.27 -30.87
N LEU A 556 -2.40 -13.21 -30.52
CA LEU A 556 -3.04 -12.04 -29.94
C LEU A 556 -3.14 -12.10 -28.40
N LYS A 557 -2.41 -13.00 -27.72
CA LYS A 557 -2.46 -13.17 -26.25
C LYS A 557 -2.13 -11.89 -25.49
N ASP A 558 -1.10 -11.17 -25.91
CA ASP A 558 -0.65 -9.94 -25.24
C ASP A 558 -1.68 -8.81 -25.39
N ARG A 559 -2.35 -8.76 -26.56
CA ARG A 559 -3.45 -7.83 -26.76
C ARG A 559 -4.64 -8.17 -25.87
N ALA A 560 -4.98 -9.46 -25.72
CA ALA A 560 -6.04 -9.90 -24.81
C ALA A 560 -5.72 -9.58 -23.34
N LEU A 561 -4.48 -9.76 -22.91
CA LEU A 561 -4.02 -9.37 -21.56
C LEU A 561 -4.13 -7.85 -21.33
N ASN A 562 -3.75 -7.04 -22.32
CA ASN A 562 -3.90 -5.58 -22.22
C ASN A 562 -5.39 -5.16 -22.13
N ILE A 563 -6.29 -5.83 -22.84
CA ILE A 563 -7.75 -5.60 -22.74
C ILE A 563 -8.25 -5.99 -21.34
N LEU A 564 -7.76 -7.09 -20.75
CA LEU A 564 -8.07 -7.46 -19.37
C LEU A 564 -7.65 -6.34 -18.39
N MET A 565 -6.43 -5.81 -18.52
CA MET A 565 -5.95 -4.72 -17.65
C MET A 565 -6.81 -3.46 -17.79
N TRP A 566 -7.11 -3.07 -19.02
CA TRP A 566 -7.99 -1.94 -19.29
C TRP A 566 -9.41 -2.15 -18.72
N THR A 567 -9.95 -3.37 -18.83
CA THR A 567 -11.26 -3.74 -18.27
C THR A 567 -11.27 -3.62 -16.76
N LEU A 568 -10.22 -4.15 -16.09
CA LEU A 568 -10.08 -4.06 -14.64
C LEU A 568 -10.00 -2.60 -14.15
N GLU A 569 -9.22 -1.76 -14.80
CA GLU A 569 -9.09 -0.35 -14.46
C GLU A 569 -10.42 0.40 -14.65
N THR A 570 -11.08 0.17 -15.80
CA THR A 570 -12.36 0.82 -16.11
C THR A 570 -13.46 0.41 -15.13
N LEU A 571 -13.57 -0.89 -14.84
CA LEU A 571 -14.54 -1.40 -13.87
C LEU A 571 -14.20 -0.91 -12.46
N GLY A 572 -12.93 -0.99 -12.05
CA GLY A 572 -12.50 -0.54 -10.74
C GLY A 572 -12.88 0.91 -10.47
N HIS A 573 -12.61 1.79 -11.43
CA HIS A 573 -12.99 3.20 -11.32
C HIS A 573 -14.52 3.40 -11.31
N LYS A 574 -15.23 2.82 -12.30
CA LYS A 574 -16.69 2.95 -12.42
C LYS A 574 -17.43 2.46 -11.18
N MET A 575 -16.93 1.40 -10.56
CA MET A 575 -17.56 0.73 -9.42
C MET A 575 -16.98 1.18 -8.07
N GLY A 576 -16.04 2.12 -8.04
CA GLY A 576 -15.46 2.69 -6.82
C GLY A 576 -14.59 1.70 -6.03
N ALA A 577 -13.91 0.77 -6.72
CA ALA A 577 -12.95 -0.11 -6.09
C ALA A 577 -11.73 0.68 -5.62
N LYS A 578 -11.28 0.40 -4.39
CA LYS A 578 -10.06 0.99 -3.81
C LYS A 578 -8.82 0.13 -4.06
N MET A 579 -9.05 -1.11 -4.45
CA MET A 579 -7.98 -2.09 -4.68
C MET A 579 -8.43 -3.07 -5.79
N THR A 580 -7.46 -3.51 -6.61
CA THR A 580 -7.61 -4.59 -7.58
C THR A 580 -6.71 -5.73 -7.17
N VAL A 581 -7.23 -6.96 -7.13
CA VAL A 581 -6.51 -8.15 -6.68
C VAL A 581 -6.61 -9.27 -7.72
N LEU A 582 -5.47 -9.70 -8.25
CA LEU A 582 -5.37 -10.88 -9.11
C LEU A 582 -4.81 -11.99 -8.22
N ARG A 583 -5.63 -12.99 -7.91
CA ARG A 583 -5.29 -13.97 -6.87
C ARG A 583 -5.05 -15.38 -7.40
N ASP A 584 -4.37 -16.18 -6.57
CA ASP A 584 -4.16 -17.63 -6.71
C ASP A 584 -3.29 -18.05 -7.92
N PHE A 585 -2.41 -17.17 -8.39
CA PHE A 585 -1.46 -17.51 -9.44
C PHE A 585 -0.34 -18.41 -8.93
N GLY A 586 0.02 -19.44 -9.72
CA GLY A 586 1.23 -20.21 -9.50
C GLY A 586 2.51 -19.42 -9.85
N PRO A 587 3.69 -20.04 -9.65
CA PRO A 587 4.96 -19.46 -10.09
C PRO A 587 5.00 -19.42 -11.62
N ASP A 588 4.82 -18.25 -12.19
CA ASP A 588 4.77 -17.96 -13.61
C ASP A 588 5.55 -16.67 -13.86
N GLU A 589 6.72 -16.78 -14.44
CA GLU A 589 7.61 -15.64 -14.66
C GLU A 589 7.06 -14.67 -15.72
N GLU A 590 6.45 -15.17 -16.79
CA GLU A 590 5.93 -14.35 -17.89
C GLU A 590 4.74 -13.49 -17.42
N LEU A 591 3.71 -14.13 -16.84
CA LEU A 591 2.57 -13.40 -16.29
C LEU A 591 2.96 -12.54 -15.08
N GLY A 592 3.87 -13.04 -14.23
CA GLY A 592 4.35 -12.28 -13.09
C GLY A 592 5.06 -11.00 -13.50
N LYS A 593 5.90 -11.06 -14.54
CA LYS A 593 6.53 -9.89 -15.13
C LYS A 593 5.49 -8.96 -15.74
N PHE A 594 4.57 -9.48 -16.53
CA PHE A 594 3.50 -8.70 -17.15
C PHE A 594 2.69 -7.93 -16.11
N PHE A 595 2.23 -8.57 -15.01
CA PHE A 595 1.46 -7.90 -13.97
C PHE A 595 2.27 -6.84 -13.21
N LYS A 596 3.56 -7.11 -12.94
CA LYS A 596 4.46 -6.11 -12.36
C LYS A 596 4.62 -4.90 -13.28
N ASP A 597 4.81 -5.13 -14.59
CA ASP A 597 4.89 -4.08 -15.60
C ASP A 597 3.58 -3.28 -15.73
N GLN A 598 2.45 -3.81 -15.25
CA GLN A 598 1.16 -3.13 -15.13
C GLN A 598 0.94 -2.47 -13.75
N GLY A 599 1.93 -2.43 -12.88
CA GLY A 599 1.89 -1.75 -11.58
C GLY A 599 1.32 -2.56 -10.42
N PHE A 600 1.23 -3.87 -10.56
CA PHE A 600 0.83 -4.75 -9.47
C PHE A 600 2.03 -5.16 -8.61
N VAL A 601 1.80 -5.19 -7.30
CA VAL A 601 2.76 -5.71 -6.31
C VAL A 601 2.46 -7.18 -6.08
N ARG A 602 3.49 -8.06 -6.20
CA ARG A 602 3.33 -9.48 -5.91
C ARG A 602 3.36 -9.75 -4.41
N ILE A 603 2.38 -10.49 -3.91
CA ILE A 603 2.25 -10.90 -2.50
C ILE A 603 2.16 -12.41 -2.42
N HIS A 604 2.86 -13.03 -1.47
CA HIS A 604 2.71 -14.46 -1.19
C HIS A 604 1.35 -14.74 -0.55
N MET A 605 0.64 -15.72 -1.09
CA MET A 605 -0.56 -16.29 -0.51
C MET A 605 -0.24 -17.57 0.27
N PRO A 606 -1.16 -18.08 1.10
CA PRO A 606 -1.07 -19.44 1.60
C PRO A 606 -0.97 -20.42 0.44
N ASN A 607 -0.14 -21.47 0.61
CA ASN A 607 0.03 -22.49 -0.41
C ASN A 607 -1.27 -23.27 -0.64
N SER A 608 -1.58 -23.60 -1.90
CA SER A 608 -2.67 -24.52 -2.23
C SER A 608 -2.22 -25.98 -2.11
N CYS A 609 -3.18 -26.85 -1.87
CA CYS A 609 -2.94 -28.29 -1.71
C CYS A 609 -3.89 -29.08 -2.61
N ALA A 610 -3.36 -29.97 -3.42
CA ALA A 610 -4.15 -30.82 -4.31
C ALA A 610 -3.69 -32.28 -4.22
N VAL A 611 -4.60 -33.20 -4.53
CA VAL A 611 -4.33 -34.64 -4.62
C VAL A 611 -4.70 -35.11 -6.01
N ASP A 612 -3.79 -35.83 -6.65
CA ASP A 612 -4.05 -36.49 -7.92
C ASP A 612 -4.58 -37.90 -7.65
N LEU A 613 -5.78 -38.22 -8.17
CA LEU A 613 -6.46 -39.50 -8.12
C LEU A 613 -6.59 -40.14 -9.50
N THR A 614 -5.84 -39.68 -10.52
CA THR A 614 -5.89 -40.22 -11.86
C THR A 614 -5.49 -41.69 -11.89
N GLY A 615 -6.22 -42.48 -12.70
CA GLY A 615 -6.14 -43.96 -12.74
C GLY A 615 -7.09 -44.58 -11.72
N ARG A 616 -7.89 -45.54 -12.12
CA ARG A 616 -8.79 -46.28 -11.20
C ARG A 616 -8.03 -46.75 -9.97
N MET A 617 -8.35 -46.13 -8.82
CA MET A 617 -7.62 -46.29 -7.58
C MET A 617 -8.61 -46.64 -6.46
N ASP A 618 -8.29 -47.66 -5.69
CA ASP A 618 -8.93 -47.88 -4.40
C ASP A 618 -8.14 -47.17 -3.28
N ILE A 619 -8.70 -47.14 -2.12
CA ILE A 619 -8.11 -46.46 -0.97
C ILE A 619 -6.79 -47.09 -0.51
N GLU A 620 -6.65 -48.43 -0.63
CA GLU A 620 -5.44 -49.14 -0.25
C GLU A 620 -4.29 -48.84 -1.21
N THR A 621 -4.57 -48.82 -2.50
CA THR A 621 -3.63 -48.40 -3.54
C THR A 621 -3.18 -46.95 -3.32
N TYR A 622 -4.10 -46.04 -2.99
CA TYR A 622 -3.75 -44.64 -2.66
C TYR A 622 -2.75 -44.57 -1.51
N PHE A 623 -3.05 -45.26 -0.40
CA PHE A 623 -2.16 -45.22 0.76
C PHE A 623 -0.83 -45.92 0.55
N SER A 624 -0.76 -46.93 -0.33
CA SER A 624 0.51 -47.56 -0.69
C SER A 624 1.52 -46.58 -1.33
N ARG A 625 1.03 -45.54 -2.01
CA ARG A 625 1.85 -44.50 -2.66
C ARG A 625 2.44 -43.50 -1.64
N LEU A 626 1.92 -43.45 -0.43
CA LEU A 626 2.46 -42.54 0.58
C LEU A 626 3.85 -43.01 1.06
N SER A 627 4.68 -42.05 1.49
CA SER A 627 5.96 -42.36 2.11
C SER A 627 5.80 -43.27 3.35
N VAL A 628 6.84 -44.04 3.68
CA VAL A 628 6.84 -44.94 4.87
C VAL A 628 6.48 -44.17 6.15
N ARG A 629 7.01 -42.95 6.30
CA ARG A 629 6.72 -42.07 7.45
C ARG A 629 5.24 -41.66 7.48
N ASN A 630 4.69 -41.30 6.35
CA ASN A 630 3.28 -40.88 6.24
C ASN A 630 2.33 -42.07 6.47
N ARG A 631 2.64 -43.27 5.95
CA ARG A 631 1.88 -44.50 6.21
C ARG A 631 1.85 -44.84 7.70
N ARG A 632 3.00 -44.71 8.41
CA ARG A 632 3.07 -44.95 9.87
C ARG A 632 2.20 -43.94 10.62
N HIS A 633 2.29 -42.67 10.26
CA HIS A 633 1.46 -41.62 10.85
C HIS A 633 -0.03 -41.83 10.61
N PHE A 634 -0.40 -42.17 9.37
CA PHE A 634 -1.76 -42.49 8.97
C PHE A 634 -2.35 -43.67 9.82
N ARG A 635 -1.61 -44.73 9.96
CA ARG A 635 -2.07 -45.89 10.79
C ARG A 635 -2.28 -45.53 12.25
N LYS A 636 -1.36 -44.74 12.82
CA LYS A 636 -1.38 -44.41 14.26
C LYS A 636 -2.41 -43.32 14.62
N GLU A 637 -2.59 -42.32 13.76
CA GLU A 637 -3.32 -41.10 14.12
C GLU A 637 -4.68 -40.98 13.37
N ILE A 638 -4.92 -41.84 12.37
CA ILE A 638 -6.17 -41.83 11.60
C ILE A 638 -6.88 -43.17 11.70
N LEU A 639 -6.30 -44.28 11.21
CA LEU A 639 -6.96 -45.58 11.23
C LEU A 639 -7.23 -46.10 12.64
N ALA A 640 -6.36 -45.83 13.61
CA ALA A 640 -6.55 -46.24 15.00
C ALA A 640 -7.78 -45.59 15.63
N PHE A 641 -8.18 -44.40 15.20
CA PHE A 641 -9.31 -43.64 15.71
C PHE A 641 -10.59 -43.79 14.86
N GLU A 642 -10.49 -44.26 13.60
CA GLU A 642 -11.62 -44.39 12.69
C GLU A 642 -12.80 -45.18 13.33
N PRO A 643 -12.57 -46.28 14.10
CA PRO A 643 -13.67 -47.03 14.74
C PRO A 643 -14.49 -46.23 15.77
N GLU A 644 -13.95 -45.12 16.28
CA GLU A 644 -14.64 -44.28 17.27
C GLU A 644 -15.69 -43.38 16.64
N PHE A 645 -15.56 -43.14 15.31
CA PHE A 645 -16.42 -42.23 14.57
C PHE A 645 -17.60 -42.96 13.90
N GLN A 646 -18.71 -42.26 13.85
CA GLN A 646 -19.74 -42.45 12.86
C GLN A 646 -19.54 -41.37 11.78
N VAL A 647 -19.61 -41.79 10.52
CA VAL A 647 -19.41 -40.92 9.34
C VAL A 647 -20.69 -40.91 8.53
N ASP A 648 -21.33 -39.76 8.45
CA ASP A 648 -22.55 -39.59 7.67
C ASP A 648 -22.28 -38.67 6.46
N ILE A 649 -22.77 -39.10 5.29
CA ILE A 649 -22.68 -38.30 4.06
C ILE A 649 -24.09 -37.82 3.72
N LEU A 650 -24.26 -36.49 3.84
CA LEU A 650 -25.56 -35.84 3.64
C LEU A 650 -25.59 -35.09 2.33
N ALA A 651 -26.56 -35.37 1.47
CA ALA A 651 -26.82 -34.62 0.25
C ALA A 651 -27.61 -33.32 0.52
N SER A 652 -28.33 -33.26 1.63
CA SER A 652 -29.06 -32.09 2.14
C SER A 652 -29.13 -32.17 3.66
N CYS A 653 -29.40 -31.05 4.32
CA CYS A 653 -29.49 -30.97 5.77
C CYS A 653 -30.83 -30.37 6.20
N HIS A 654 -31.47 -30.94 7.21
CA HIS A 654 -32.60 -30.28 7.86
C HIS A 654 -32.11 -29.09 8.71
N ARG A 655 -33.01 -28.21 9.11
CA ARG A 655 -32.67 -26.89 9.72
C ARG A 655 -31.76 -27.01 10.95
N GLU A 656 -31.98 -27.95 11.86
CA GLU A 656 -31.15 -28.11 13.06
C GLU A 656 -29.75 -28.61 12.74
N GLN A 657 -29.62 -29.57 11.83
CA GLN A 657 -28.31 -30.04 11.36
C GLN A 657 -27.53 -28.91 10.71
N LEU A 658 -28.18 -28.14 9.85
CA LEU A 658 -27.55 -27.01 9.19
C LEU A 658 -27.03 -25.96 10.18
N GLN A 659 -27.79 -25.66 11.24
CA GLN A 659 -27.34 -24.76 12.32
C GLN A 659 -26.11 -25.29 13.06
N GLN A 660 -26.06 -26.60 13.33
CA GLN A 660 -24.88 -27.24 13.95
C GLN A 660 -23.65 -27.12 13.02
N LEU A 661 -23.82 -27.35 11.70
CA LEU A 661 -22.75 -27.23 10.73
C LEU A 661 -22.20 -25.77 10.62
N ILE A 662 -23.11 -24.79 10.61
CA ILE A 662 -22.75 -23.36 10.60
C ILE A 662 -21.97 -23.00 11.88
N ALA A 663 -22.37 -23.54 13.02
CA ALA A 663 -21.65 -23.31 14.29
C ALA A 663 -20.20 -23.86 14.24
N LEU A 664 -20.02 -25.07 13.71
CA LEU A 664 -18.72 -25.70 13.52
C LEU A 664 -17.84 -24.89 12.53
N TYR A 665 -18.40 -24.43 11.41
CA TYR A 665 -17.74 -23.51 10.48
C TYR A 665 -17.32 -22.20 11.19
N GLY A 666 -18.20 -21.62 11.98
CA GLY A 666 -17.94 -20.40 12.74
C GLY A 666 -16.76 -20.56 13.71
N ASN A 667 -16.55 -21.74 14.30
CA ASN A 667 -15.39 -22.02 15.13
C ASN A 667 -14.09 -21.93 14.33
N VAL A 668 -14.04 -22.51 13.13
CA VAL A 668 -12.86 -22.47 12.27
C VAL A 668 -12.61 -21.06 11.77
N HIS A 669 -13.64 -20.37 11.32
CA HIS A 669 -13.54 -18.98 10.84
C HIS A 669 -12.93 -18.05 11.91
N ARG A 670 -13.39 -18.12 13.17
CA ARG A 670 -12.87 -17.30 14.27
C ARG A 670 -11.41 -17.59 14.62
N ASN A 671 -10.93 -18.80 14.35
CA ASN A 671 -9.57 -19.23 14.64
C ASN A 671 -8.60 -19.13 13.44
N ASN A 672 -9.08 -18.82 12.24
CA ASN A 672 -8.27 -18.73 11.03
C ASN A 672 -7.96 -17.25 10.65
N LEU A 673 -7.24 -16.56 11.52
CA LEU A 673 -6.85 -15.16 11.27
C LEU A 673 -5.66 -15.00 10.30
N GLY A 674 -5.07 -16.09 9.83
CA GLY A 674 -4.04 -16.09 8.79
C GLY A 674 -4.60 -15.81 7.38
N LEU A 675 -5.93 -15.89 7.22
CA LEU A 675 -6.69 -15.43 6.05
C LEU A 675 -7.97 -14.77 6.58
N ASN A 676 -7.85 -13.51 7.01
CA ASN A 676 -8.91 -12.80 7.73
C ASN A 676 -9.98 -12.26 6.79
N THR A 677 -11.04 -13.03 6.55
CA THR A 677 -12.19 -12.63 5.72
C THR A 677 -13.41 -12.31 6.59
N PHE A 678 -14.49 -11.78 5.97
CA PHE A 678 -15.82 -11.81 6.59
C PHE A 678 -16.35 -13.24 6.65
N SER A 679 -17.18 -13.57 7.65
CA SER A 679 -17.92 -14.83 7.65
C SER A 679 -18.93 -14.86 6.51
N PHE A 680 -19.18 -16.02 5.94
CA PHE A 680 -20.21 -16.16 4.92
C PHE A 680 -21.63 -16.11 5.51
N PRO A 681 -22.61 -15.62 4.76
CA PRO A 681 -23.98 -15.52 5.22
C PRO A 681 -24.62 -16.92 5.36
N GLN A 682 -25.61 -17.05 6.25
CA GLN A 682 -26.36 -18.29 6.44
C GLN A 682 -26.96 -18.80 5.11
N ARG A 683 -27.41 -17.89 4.25
CA ARG A 683 -27.96 -18.20 2.93
C ARG A 683 -27.05 -19.03 2.03
N VAL A 684 -25.72 -18.89 2.15
CA VAL A 684 -24.74 -19.72 1.43
C VAL A 684 -24.89 -21.18 1.83
N PHE A 685 -25.02 -21.48 3.11
CA PHE A 685 -25.13 -22.82 3.64
C PHE A 685 -26.51 -23.45 3.34
N GLU A 686 -27.55 -22.64 3.37
CA GLU A 686 -28.89 -23.04 2.92
C GLU A 686 -28.89 -23.41 1.42
N ALA A 687 -28.29 -22.54 0.59
CA ALA A 687 -28.15 -22.81 -0.84
C ALA A 687 -27.27 -24.04 -1.14
N MET A 688 -26.26 -24.35 -0.31
CA MET A 688 -25.49 -25.61 -0.41
C MET A 688 -26.40 -26.83 -0.15
N SER A 689 -27.23 -26.75 0.88
CA SER A 689 -28.14 -27.85 1.25
C SER A 689 -29.19 -28.16 0.16
N ASP A 690 -29.61 -27.12 -0.59
CA ASP A 690 -30.61 -27.25 -1.65
C ASP A 690 -30.00 -27.58 -3.01
N ASN A 691 -28.66 -27.62 -3.13
CA ASN A 691 -27.97 -27.76 -4.40
C ASN A 691 -27.38 -29.19 -4.57
N PRO A 692 -27.73 -29.93 -5.63
CA PRO A 692 -27.29 -31.32 -5.83
C PRO A 692 -25.78 -31.49 -6.05
N HIS A 693 -25.06 -30.42 -6.36
CA HIS A 693 -23.61 -30.45 -6.52
C HIS A 693 -22.87 -30.37 -5.19
N TRP A 694 -23.56 -30.08 -4.09
CA TRP A 694 -22.97 -30.05 -2.75
C TRP A 694 -23.29 -31.34 -1.98
N GLU A 695 -22.44 -31.71 -1.04
CA GLU A 695 -22.67 -32.69 -0.04
C GLU A 695 -21.85 -32.39 1.23
N PHE A 696 -22.22 -32.99 2.35
CA PHE A 696 -21.59 -32.79 3.64
C PHE A 696 -21.09 -34.11 4.19
N ILE A 697 -19.81 -34.15 4.63
CA ILE A 697 -19.25 -35.27 5.36
C ILE A 697 -19.27 -34.90 6.84
N LEU A 698 -20.10 -35.56 7.63
CA LEU A 698 -20.25 -35.36 9.07
C LEU A 698 -19.46 -36.38 9.85
N LEU A 699 -18.78 -35.91 10.91
CA LEU A 699 -18.20 -36.79 11.94
C LEU A 699 -18.91 -36.56 13.27
N THR A 700 -19.42 -37.66 13.85
CA THR A 700 -19.87 -37.71 15.24
C THR A 700 -19.09 -38.81 15.95
N LEU A 701 -19.03 -38.81 17.28
CA LEU A 701 -18.52 -39.94 18.06
C LEU A 701 -19.64 -40.97 18.25
N LYS A 702 -19.32 -42.26 18.13
CA LYS A 702 -20.28 -43.33 18.42
C LYS A 702 -20.82 -43.27 19.86
N SER A 703 -20.03 -42.71 20.78
CA SER A 703 -20.44 -42.43 22.16
C SER A 703 -21.39 -41.23 22.29
N SER A 704 -21.47 -40.36 21.26
CA SER A 704 -22.36 -39.18 21.25
C SER A 704 -22.85 -38.92 19.82
N PRO A 705 -23.69 -39.78 19.24
CA PRO A 705 -24.05 -39.72 17.81
C PRO A 705 -24.94 -38.54 17.43
N GLN A 706 -25.49 -37.80 18.38
CA GLN A 706 -26.34 -36.62 18.12
C GLN A 706 -25.57 -35.32 17.97
N THR A 707 -24.28 -35.30 18.31
CA THR A 707 -23.50 -34.09 18.35
C THR A 707 -22.36 -34.13 17.31
N PRO A 708 -22.45 -33.42 16.19
CA PRO A 708 -21.39 -33.39 15.23
C PRO A 708 -20.17 -32.64 15.77
N ILE A 709 -18.99 -33.23 15.66
CA ILE A 709 -17.73 -32.69 16.11
C ILE A 709 -16.84 -32.21 14.95
N GLY A 710 -17.21 -32.56 13.72
CA GLY A 710 -16.53 -32.12 12.52
C GLY A 710 -17.41 -32.25 11.29
N ALA A 711 -17.23 -31.34 10.35
CA ALA A 711 -17.93 -31.31 9.08
C ALA A 711 -17.03 -30.87 7.94
N MET A 712 -17.17 -31.51 6.77
CA MET A 712 -16.56 -31.03 5.52
C MET A 712 -17.67 -30.68 4.52
N PHE A 713 -17.60 -29.49 3.95
CA PHE A 713 -18.54 -28.97 2.96
C PHE A 713 -17.92 -29.21 1.58
N CYS A 714 -18.46 -30.13 0.80
CA CYS A 714 -17.83 -30.62 -0.40
C CYS A 714 -18.64 -30.28 -1.66
N TYR A 715 -17.98 -29.71 -2.64
CA TYR A 715 -18.54 -29.44 -3.95
C TYR A 715 -18.09 -30.50 -4.97
N LYS A 716 -19.02 -31.03 -5.72
CA LYS A 716 -18.81 -32.05 -6.79
C LYS A 716 -18.67 -31.31 -8.12
N ASN A 717 -17.46 -30.84 -8.44
CA ASN A 717 -17.20 -30.13 -9.67
C ASN A 717 -17.36 -31.05 -10.90
N GLN A 718 -18.05 -30.58 -11.92
CA GLN A 718 -18.31 -31.33 -13.14
C GLN A 718 -17.04 -31.65 -13.95
N GLY A 719 -15.96 -30.90 -13.78
CA GLY A 719 -14.61 -31.14 -14.33
C GLY A 719 -13.83 -32.26 -13.64
N LYS A 720 -14.51 -33.07 -12.80
CA LYS A 720 -13.97 -34.25 -12.10
C LYS A 720 -12.99 -33.94 -10.96
N THR A 721 -13.09 -32.77 -10.37
CA THR A 721 -12.38 -32.38 -9.15
C THR A 721 -13.35 -32.37 -7.97
N TYR A 722 -13.00 -33.04 -6.88
CA TYR A 722 -13.76 -32.99 -5.62
C TYR A 722 -13.21 -31.86 -4.75
N VAL A 723 -14.06 -30.94 -4.31
CA VAL A 723 -13.64 -29.70 -3.67
C VAL A 723 -14.18 -29.59 -2.25
N PRO A 724 -13.43 -29.99 -1.21
CA PRO A 724 -13.78 -29.73 0.19
C PRO A 724 -13.57 -28.24 0.49
N ALA A 725 -14.55 -27.41 0.12
CA ALA A 725 -14.46 -25.93 0.13
C ALA A 725 -14.32 -25.36 1.55
N PHE A 726 -15.00 -25.97 2.54
CA PHE A 726 -14.94 -25.53 3.94
C PHE A 726 -14.86 -26.69 4.90
N VAL A 727 -14.33 -26.40 6.09
CA VAL A 727 -14.32 -27.33 7.22
C VAL A 727 -14.92 -26.66 8.44
N GLY A 728 -15.70 -27.40 9.18
CA GLY A 728 -16.21 -27.08 10.51
C GLY A 728 -15.61 -27.99 11.57
N LEU A 729 -15.21 -27.48 12.72
CA LEU A 729 -14.53 -28.23 13.77
C LEU A 729 -14.98 -27.82 15.16
N ASP A 730 -15.16 -28.82 16.04
CA ASP A 730 -15.08 -28.62 17.47
C ASP A 730 -13.62 -28.80 17.91
N TYR A 731 -12.96 -27.72 18.31
CA TYR A 731 -11.55 -27.76 18.68
C TYR A 731 -11.21 -28.61 19.89
N THR A 732 -12.21 -28.96 20.74
CA THR A 732 -12.05 -29.86 21.86
C THR A 732 -11.56 -31.24 21.41
N TYR A 733 -11.99 -31.66 20.20
CA TYR A 733 -11.70 -32.99 19.66
C TYR A 733 -10.59 -33.04 18.62
N VAL A 734 -10.10 -31.87 18.16
CA VAL A 734 -9.08 -31.78 17.10
C VAL A 734 -7.78 -32.49 17.47
N THR A 735 -7.33 -32.35 18.73
CA THR A 735 -6.09 -32.97 19.22
C THR A 735 -6.33 -34.37 19.80
N SER A 736 -7.40 -34.55 20.57
CA SER A 736 -7.70 -35.82 21.28
C SER A 736 -8.13 -36.95 20.34
N HIS A 737 -8.88 -36.62 19.26
CA HIS A 737 -9.43 -37.60 18.33
C HIS A 737 -8.95 -37.36 16.87
N TYR A 738 -8.07 -36.40 16.64
CA TYR A 738 -7.56 -36.05 15.29
C TYR A 738 -8.67 -35.74 14.26
N THR A 739 -9.75 -35.09 14.70
CA THR A 739 -10.97 -34.85 13.91
C THR A 739 -10.70 -34.27 12.52
N TYR A 740 -9.80 -33.30 12.42
CA TYR A 740 -9.44 -32.69 11.12
C TYR A 740 -8.79 -33.71 10.16
N ARG A 741 -7.90 -34.55 10.67
CA ARG A 741 -7.26 -35.63 9.88
C ARG A 741 -8.23 -36.67 9.43
N GLN A 742 -9.20 -37.01 10.29
CA GLN A 742 -10.31 -37.92 9.92
C GLN A 742 -11.15 -37.33 8.78
N LEU A 743 -11.52 -36.06 8.86
CA LEU A 743 -12.25 -35.39 7.77
C LEU A 743 -11.49 -35.43 6.44
N LEU A 744 -10.18 -35.11 6.45
CA LEU A 744 -9.35 -35.18 5.25
C LEU A 744 -9.32 -36.61 4.65
N TYR A 745 -9.21 -37.63 5.52
CA TYR A 745 -9.20 -39.01 5.10
C TYR A 745 -10.56 -39.46 4.52
N GLN A 746 -11.66 -39.11 5.17
CA GLN A 746 -13.01 -39.43 4.70
C GLN A 746 -13.32 -38.72 3.38
N THR A 747 -12.77 -37.50 3.19
CA THR A 747 -12.84 -36.76 1.92
C THR A 747 -12.14 -37.54 0.79
N ILE A 748 -10.94 -38.08 1.05
CA ILE A 748 -10.21 -38.90 0.06
C ILE A 748 -10.99 -40.16 -0.28
N LYS A 749 -11.50 -40.89 0.75
CA LYS A 749 -12.35 -42.07 0.54
C LYS A 749 -13.56 -41.75 -0.33
N ARG A 750 -14.23 -40.63 -0.04
CA ARG A 750 -15.44 -40.21 -0.76
C ARG A 750 -15.14 -39.85 -2.22
N ALA A 751 -14.08 -39.08 -2.46
CA ALA A 751 -13.67 -38.70 -3.82
C ALA A 751 -13.33 -39.94 -4.69
N ILE A 752 -12.61 -40.91 -4.12
CA ILE A 752 -12.29 -42.19 -4.78
C ILE A 752 -13.57 -42.96 -5.09
N ALA A 753 -14.47 -43.10 -4.11
CA ALA A 753 -15.74 -43.85 -4.28
C ALA A 753 -16.65 -43.21 -5.36
N LEU A 754 -16.61 -41.91 -5.53
CA LEU A 754 -17.34 -41.15 -6.57
C LEU A 754 -16.62 -41.15 -7.92
N GLY A 755 -15.38 -41.63 -8.01
CA GLY A 755 -14.59 -41.69 -9.27
C GLY A 755 -14.06 -40.36 -9.73
N PHE A 756 -13.81 -39.41 -8.80
CA PHE A 756 -13.13 -38.16 -9.11
C PHE A 756 -11.66 -38.38 -9.47
N TYR A 757 -11.11 -37.49 -10.30
CA TYR A 757 -9.73 -37.58 -10.77
C TYR A 757 -8.76 -36.78 -9.90
N GLY A 758 -9.26 -35.91 -9.04
CA GLY A 758 -8.45 -35.13 -8.13
C GLY A 758 -9.26 -34.51 -7.00
N ILE A 759 -8.56 -34.07 -5.98
CA ILE A 759 -9.11 -33.31 -4.87
C ILE A 759 -8.38 -31.97 -4.80
N ASP A 760 -9.13 -30.89 -4.77
CA ASP A 760 -8.61 -29.56 -4.48
C ASP A 760 -8.88 -29.23 -3.01
N PHE A 761 -7.89 -29.47 -2.15
CA PHE A 761 -7.99 -29.18 -0.73
C PHE A 761 -7.87 -27.69 -0.39
N GLY A 762 -7.66 -26.85 -1.37
CA GLY A 762 -7.57 -25.41 -1.21
C GLY A 762 -6.34 -24.93 -0.40
N LEU A 763 -6.44 -23.72 0.09
CA LEU A 763 -5.38 -23.02 0.82
C LEU A 763 -5.25 -23.50 2.28
N THR A 764 -4.19 -23.09 2.97
CA THR A 764 -3.92 -23.30 4.40
C THR A 764 -3.71 -24.75 4.84
N ALA A 765 -3.35 -24.99 6.10
CA ALA A 765 -3.13 -26.30 6.72
C ALA A 765 -2.26 -27.29 5.91
N SER A 766 -1.35 -26.78 5.09
CA SER A 766 -0.54 -27.58 4.14
C SER A 766 0.27 -28.70 4.79
N PHE A 767 0.65 -28.54 6.06
CA PHE A 767 1.36 -29.55 6.81
C PHE A 767 0.55 -30.85 7.00
N GLU A 768 -0.74 -30.73 7.37
CA GLU A 768 -1.60 -31.87 7.59
C GLU A 768 -2.02 -32.54 6.26
N LYS A 769 -2.33 -31.71 5.26
CA LYS A 769 -2.72 -32.18 3.92
C LYS A 769 -1.57 -32.96 3.24
N ARG A 770 -0.31 -32.46 3.38
CA ARG A 770 0.89 -33.14 2.87
C ARG A 770 1.10 -34.53 3.48
N LYS A 771 0.79 -34.72 4.76
CA LYS A 771 0.90 -36.06 5.40
C LYS A 771 -0.01 -37.07 4.77
N LEU A 772 -1.12 -36.61 4.18
CA LEU A 772 -2.07 -37.47 3.47
C LEU A 772 -1.83 -37.55 1.96
N GLY A 773 -0.71 -37.04 1.48
CA GLY A 773 -0.28 -37.15 0.08
C GLY A 773 -0.56 -35.96 -0.80
N ALA A 774 -1.07 -34.86 -0.25
CA ALA A 774 -1.30 -33.66 -1.05
C ALA A 774 0.02 -33.02 -1.51
N GLU A 775 0.06 -32.63 -2.76
CA GLU A 775 1.06 -31.73 -3.31
C GLU A 775 0.79 -30.30 -2.80
N VAL A 776 1.86 -29.60 -2.48
CA VAL A 776 1.80 -28.23 -1.95
C VAL A 776 2.41 -27.28 -2.96
N ASN A 777 1.57 -26.42 -3.51
CA ASN A 777 1.93 -25.50 -4.58
C ASN A 777 1.95 -24.05 -4.05
N GLU A 778 3.02 -23.30 -4.34
CA GLU A 778 3.11 -21.88 -4.02
C GLU A 778 2.05 -21.08 -4.78
N ARG A 779 1.49 -20.08 -4.11
CA ARG A 779 0.50 -19.18 -4.68
C ARG A 779 0.86 -17.72 -4.40
N PHE A 780 0.52 -16.89 -5.37
CA PHE A 780 0.75 -15.46 -5.34
C PHE A 780 -0.53 -14.70 -5.65
N ALA A 781 -0.69 -13.55 -5.02
CA ALA A 781 -1.61 -12.52 -5.45
C ALA A 781 -0.81 -11.36 -6.04
N TYR A 782 -1.41 -10.65 -6.97
CA TYR A 782 -0.92 -9.38 -7.49
C TYR A 782 -1.93 -8.32 -7.13
N VAL A 783 -1.48 -7.33 -6.36
CA VAL A 783 -2.34 -6.31 -5.75
C VAL A 783 -1.96 -4.93 -6.28
N GLN A 784 -2.95 -4.16 -6.67
CA GLN A 784 -2.82 -2.75 -7.02
C GLN A 784 -3.83 -1.95 -6.21
N ALA A 785 -3.35 -1.05 -5.37
CA ALA A 785 -4.19 -0.15 -4.58
C ALA A 785 -4.29 1.24 -5.23
N SER A 786 -5.33 1.99 -4.87
CA SER A 786 -5.48 3.39 -5.31
C SER A 786 -4.49 4.33 -4.63
N ASP A 787 -4.01 3.97 -3.43
CA ASP A 787 -3.02 4.68 -2.64
C ASP A 787 -2.16 3.69 -1.82
N ASN A 788 -1.09 4.15 -1.21
CA ASN A 788 -0.23 3.34 -0.35
C ASN A 788 -0.77 3.17 1.09
N TYR A 789 -1.90 3.79 1.42
CA TYR A 789 -2.44 3.83 2.78
C TYR A 789 -2.51 2.46 3.47
N VAL A 790 -3.06 1.46 2.79
CA VAL A 790 -3.17 0.10 3.35
C VAL A 790 -1.80 -0.55 3.53
N LEU A 791 -0.90 -0.39 2.56
CA LEU A 791 0.45 -0.96 2.62
C LEU A 791 1.27 -0.35 3.77
N GLU A 792 1.20 0.95 3.96
CA GLU A 792 1.88 1.67 5.03
C GLU A 792 1.29 1.35 6.39
N LEU A 793 -0.03 1.30 6.49
CA LEU A 793 -0.73 0.93 7.72
C LEU A 793 -0.33 -0.48 8.19
N LEU A 794 -0.35 -1.47 7.30
CA LEU A 794 0.09 -2.84 7.61
C LEU A 794 1.59 -2.93 7.92
N GLY A 795 2.40 -2.08 7.31
CA GLY A 795 3.84 -1.96 7.59
C GLY A 795 4.15 -1.26 8.92
N THR A 796 3.24 -0.42 9.41
CA THR A 796 3.40 0.27 10.70
C THR A 796 2.83 -0.52 11.88
N MET A 797 1.94 -1.46 11.68
CA MET A 797 1.42 -2.40 12.68
C MET A 797 2.37 -3.57 12.92
#